data_7fa7b5d7b21af646ced40374bf0acf4a
#
_entry.id   7fa7b5d7b21af646ced40374bf0acf4a
#
_cell.length_a   1.000
_cell.length_b   1.000
_cell.length_c   1.000
_cell.angle_alpha   90.00
_cell.angle_beta   90.00
_cell.angle_gamma   90.00
#
_symmetry.space_group_name_H-M   'P 1'
#
loop_
_entity.id
_entity.type
_entity.pdbx_description
1 polymer ?
#
loop_
_entity_poly.entity_id
_entity_poly.type
_entity_poly.pdbx_seq_one_letter_code
_entity_poly.pdbx_strand_id
1 'polypeptide(L)'
;MLRDRGLPVANAEVSVLGRPGHVLADADGRFVLVPTPRPPFDLLVALPGGRYSRPIRVEALPPAVLSVEVEWQLEEALTVTAESAPGLESAPAGGLTLVTAQDMVSRAPANLAQALENVAGASTVSEGQAAAPALRGLAAGRTLLLLDGARVTSERRVGPSATYVDPVVLEAVEVARGPGTVGYGSDAFGGVIQMRTRRAEPGAPFGGRFEGSLGAGTPQQRAALALSKGFERGGVILAGHYRNFDDWSSPEGKVENSGARDQGFFARVDHILAGGLLSLAWQSDFGRDIERPRTNSQTVRFYYPTEDSHRLTLAWERGRSGSFSKVGVSGFLGRYALVTDQDRYAAAGQPRSIERADVSASDFHLRGYAQKPVGAARFETGLDLNGRANLEALEIRLRYDETGAVASSTEILSIEDARRVDAGLYASLEVPVGEALSLSGGLRGDVVGTRNRGGYFGDQDTDNASLSGFGAVTVGPFGGFTATAQVARGFRDPTLSDRYYRGPTGRGYITGNPDLEPETSLQADLALRYAAGPVRAVAYAYEYRIEDLIERYQTAPDFFFFRNRGEARVRGIEAEVQLRLPSGFSLELTAHALRGEALDDGTGLDGIPPPTLTLRLRRDFGRAWAWVRGAGYGELDRPGPTEQERPGYALLDAAAGVRVGPAELGLLGRNLLDEGYLVSPDSRAVLAPGLTVVATVAVRF
;
A
#
# COMPACT_ATOMS: atom_id res chain seq x y z
N MET A 1 9.11 7.39 -32.26
CA MET A 1 10.33 6.59 -31.93
C MET A 1 10.92 7.17 -30.65
N LEU A 2 11.12 6.34 -29.67
CA LEU A 2 11.74 6.72 -28.40
C LEU A 2 13.23 6.58 -28.45
N ARG A 3 13.94 7.56 -27.95
CA ARG A 3 15.41 7.55 -27.83
C ARG A 3 15.83 8.01 -26.45
N ASP A 4 16.90 7.42 -25.94
CA ASP A 4 17.61 7.87 -24.74
C ASP A 4 19.06 8.10 -25.16
N ARG A 5 19.50 9.34 -25.28
CA ARG A 5 20.81 9.75 -25.79
C ARG A 5 21.14 9.15 -27.16
N GLY A 6 20.16 9.20 -28.06
CA GLY A 6 20.31 8.67 -29.41
C GLY A 6 20.14 7.14 -29.53
N LEU A 7 20.08 6.38 -28.45
CA LEU A 7 19.83 4.93 -28.46
C LEU A 7 18.34 4.63 -28.40
N PRO A 8 17.84 3.58 -29.08
CA PRO A 8 16.42 3.21 -29.03
C PRO A 8 16.03 2.71 -27.64
N VAL A 9 14.84 3.11 -27.18
CA VAL A 9 14.26 2.66 -25.91
C VAL A 9 13.25 1.57 -26.21
N ALA A 10 13.67 0.33 -26.10
CA ALA A 10 12.85 -0.85 -26.39
C ALA A 10 11.92 -1.21 -25.23
N ASN A 11 10.77 -1.80 -25.53
CA ASN A 11 9.77 -2.32 -24.58
C ASN A 11 9.26 -1.29 -23.57
N ALA A 12 9.38 0.00 -23.85
CA ALA A 12 8.82 1.04 -23.02
C ALA A 12 7.30 1.17 -23.25
N GLU A 13 6.55 1.38 -22.19
CA GLU A 13 5.16 1.76 -22.24
C GLU A 13 5.06 3.27 -22.54
N VAL A 14 4.28 3.66 -23.54
CA VAL A 14 4.06 5.04 -23.93
C VAL A 14 2.61 5.39 -23.73
N SER A 15 2.33 6.33 -22.87
CA SER A 15 0.99 6.85 -22.60
C SER A 15 0.89 8.33 -22.96
N VAL A 16 -0.32 8.80 -23.26
CA VAL A 16 -0.63 10.22 -23.44
C VAL A 16 -1.26 10.72 -22.17
N LEU A 17 -0.67 11.74 -21.54
CA LEU A 17 -1.21 12.31 -20.30
C LEU A 17 -2.65 12.79 -20.51
N GLY A 18 -3.53 12.41 -19.59
CA GLY A 18 -4.96 12.71 -19.68
C GLY A 18 -5.75 11.82 -20.65
N ARG A 19 -5.12 10.74 -21.17
CA ARG A 19 -5.80 9.68 -21.91
C ARG A 19 -5.52 8.33 -21.27
N PRO A 20 -6.51 7.49 -21.07
CA PRO A 20 -6.29 6.14 -20.60
C PRO A 20 -5.53 5.33 -21.66
N GLY A 21 -4.64 4.44 -21.19
CA GLY A 21 -3.94 3.47 -21.98
C GLY A 21 -2.51 3.78 -22.37
N HIS A 22 -1.80 2.73 -22.77
CA HIS A 22 -0.42 2.81 -23.22
C HIS A 22 -0.21 1.92 -24.45
N VAL A 23 0.83 2.20 -25.21
CA VAL A 23 1.34 1.35 -26.27
C VAL A 23 2.77 0.93 -25.94
N LEU A 24 3.19 -0.26 -26.36
CA LEU A 24 4.55 -0.72 -26.17
C LEU A 24 5.43 -0.29 -27.37
N ALA A 25 6.62 0.23 -27.06
CA ALA A 25 7.64 0.44 -28.04
C ALA A 25 8.30 -0.90 -28.42
N ASP A 26 8.56 -1.09 -29.72
CA ASP A 26 9.28 -2.27 -30.24
C ASP A 26 10.78 -2.25 -29.90
N ALA A 27 11.55 -3.23 -30.41
CA ALA A 27 12.99 -3.34 -30.18
C ALA A 27 13.79 -2.13 -30.70
N ASP A 28 13.27 -1.42 -31.69
CA ASP A 28 13.86 -0.22 -32.27
C ASP A 28 13.36 1.08 -31.60
N GLY A 29 12.56 0.97 -30.52
CA GLY A 29 11.94 2.09 -29.82
C GLY A 29 10.79 2.73 -30.60
N ARG A 30 10.20 2.04 -31.59
CA ARG A 30 9.08 2.56 -32.36
C ARG A 30 7.76 2.21 -31.67
N PHE A 31 6.82 3.17 -31.70
CA PHE A 31 5.47 2.98 -31.18
C PHE A 31 4.46 3.70 -32.08
N VAL A 32 3.21 3.26 -32.03
CA VAL A 32 2.10 3.86 -32.78
C VAL A 32 0.93 4.11 -31.82
N LEU A 33 0.53 5.37 -31.70
CA LEU A 33 -0.65 5.76 -30.92
C LEU A 33 -1.89 5.73 -31.82
N VAL A 34 -2.87 4.90 -31.47
CA VAL A 34 -4.13 4.78 -32.20
C VAL A 34 -5.29 4.97 -31.19
N PRO A 35 -6.17 5.96 -31.40
CA PRO A 35 -6.12 6.99 -32.44
C PRO A 35 -5.00 8.00 -32.19
N THR A 36 -4.42 8.55 -33.26
CA THR A 36 -3.38 9.58 -33.17
C THR A 36 -3.87 10.80 -32.39
N PRO A 37 -3.21 11.20 -31.30
CA PRO A 37 -3.63 12.35 -30.51
C PRO A 37 -3.44 13.65 -31.28
N ARG A 38 -4.35 14.63 -31.08
CA ARG A 38 -4.21 15.98 -31.64
C ARG A 38 -3.26 16.80 -30.75
N PRO A 39 -2.21 17.42 -31.30
CA PRO A 39 -1.35 18.34 -30.56
C PRO A 39 -2.13 19.59 -30.09
N PRO A 40 -1.69 20.23 -28.97
CA PRO A 40 -0.59 19.80 -28.11
C PRO A 40 -1.00 18.68 -27.13
N PHE A 41 -0.09 17.76 -26.85
CA PHE A 41 -0.29 16.72 -25.82
C PHE A 41 1.05 16.35 -25.16
N ASP A 42 0.99 15.75 -23.99
CA ASP A 42 2.16 15.28 -23.25
C ASP A 42 2.26 13.76 -23.31
N LEU A 43 3.45 13.24 -23.60
CA LEU A 43 3.76 11.82 -23.53
C LEU A 43 4.42 11.50 -22.21
N LEU A 44 4.02 10.39 -21.62
CA LEU A 44 4.73 9.75 -20.53
C LEU A 44 5.25 8.41 -21.02
N VAL A 45 6.52 8.14 -20.76
CA VAL A 45 7.18 6.89 -21.15
C VAL A 45 7.59 6.15 -19.90
N ALA A 46 7.14 4.90 -19.77
CA ALA A 46 7.51 4.01 -18.69
C ALA A 46 8.42 2.88 -19.20
N LEU A 47 9.51 2.59 -18.49
CA LEU A 47 10.36 1.43 -18.78
C LEU A 47 9.82 0.17 -18.09
N PRO A 48 10.07 -1.01 -18.64
CA PRO A 48 9.99 -2.25 -17.89
C PRO A 48 10.83 -2.15 -16.61
N GLY A 49 10.19 -2.26 -15.44
CA GLY A 49 10.84 -2.04 -14.16
C GLY A 49 10.46 -0.74 -13.47
N GLY A 50 9.45 -0.02 -14.00
CA GLY A 50 8.76 1.05 -13.29
C GLY A 50 9.38 2.44 -13.36
N ARG A 51 10.23 2.71 -14.32
CA ARG A 51 10.78 4.05 -14.53
C ARG A 51 9.95 4.83 -15.51
N TYR A 52 9.73 6.10 -15.20
CA TYR A 52 8.97 7.02 -16.04
C TYR A 52 9.85 8.16 -16.56
N SER A 53 9.51 8.67 -17.74
CA SER A 53 10.09 9.91 -18.26
C SER A 53 9.46 11.12 -17.58
N ARG A 54 10.10 12.28 -17.70
CA ARG A 54 9.36 13.55 -17.61
C ARG A 54 8.27 13.57 -18.67
N PRO A 55 7.12 14.24 -18.39
CA PRO A 55 6.16 14.50 -19.44
C PRO A 55 6.84 15.21 -20.62
N ILE A 56 6.71 14.64 -21.80
CA ILE A 56 7.36 15.14 -23.02
C ILE A 56 6.32 15.86 -23.85
N ARG A 57 6.41 17.17 -23.92
CA ARG A 57 5.47 18.00 -24.65
C ARG A 57 5.61 17.83 -26.15
N VAL A 58 4.53 17.49 -26.84
CA VAL A 58 4.43 17.41 -28.30
C VAL A 58 3.57 18.55 -28.78
N GLU A 59 4.19 19.60 -29.31
CA GLU A 59 3.49 20.78 -29.82
C GLU A 59 2.93 20.59 -31.24
N ALA A 60 3.59 19.78 -32.07
CA ALA A 60 3.16 19.47 -33.43
C ALA A 60 3.62 18.07 -33.83
N LEU A 61 2.88 17.44 -34.74
CA LEU A 61 3.28 16.15 -35.32
C LEU A 61 4.08 16.43 -36.63
N PRO A 62 5.29 15.88 -36.75
CA PRO A 62 6.06 15.96 -38.00
C PRO A 62 5.43 15.08 -39.09
N PRO A 63 5.69 15.34 -40.37
CA PRO A 63 5.04 14.63 -41.49
C PRO A 63 5.48 13.15 -41.60
N ALA A 64 6.57 12.74 -40.95
CA ALA A 64 7.06 11.37 -41.04
C ALA A 64 7.03 10.67 -39.65
N VAL A 65 8.10 10.71 -38.90
CA VAL A 65 8.24 10.02 -37.61
C VAL A 65 8.63 11.03 -36.53
N LEU A 66 7.81 11.10 -35.47
CA LEU A 66 8.15 11.86 -34.28
C LEU A 66 9.28 11.12 -33.54
N SER A 67 10.46 11.75 -33.43
CA SER A 67 11.54 11.27 -32.58
C SER A 67 11.44 11.96 -31.22
N VAL A 68 11.36 11.17 -30.16
CA VAL A 68 11.16 11.66 -28.80
C VAL A 68 12.38 11.24 -28.00
N GLU A 69 13.13 12.23 -27.52
CA GLU A 69 14.23 11.99 -26.57
C GLU A 69 13.63 11.87 -25.17
N VAL A 70 13.99 10.80 -24.47
CA VAL A 70 13.40 10.49 -23.17
C VAL A 70 14.37 10.88 -22.07
N GLU A 71 13.95 11.81 -21.21
CA GLU A 71 14.62 12.12 -19.96
C GLU A 71 13.94 11.35 -18.83
N TRP A 72 14.69 10.45 -18.19
CA TRP A 72 14.18 9.63 -17.12
C TRP A 72 14.20 10.34 -15.79
N GLN A 73 13.16 10.12 -15.01
CA GLN A 73 13.10 10.53 -13.61
C GLN A 73 13.22 9.30 -12.72
N LEU A 74 13.68 9.49 -11.49
CA LEU A 74 13.42 8.55 -10.42
C LEU A 74 11.91 8.40 -10.22
N GLU A 75 11.46 7.21 -9.81
CA GLU A 75 10.06 6.93 -9.49
C GLU A 75 9.45 7.95 -8.52
N GLU A 76 10.29 8.60 -7.72
CA GLU A 76 9.91 9.67 -6.80
C GLU A 76 9.55 11.02 -7.40
N ALA A 77 10.11 11.35 -8.54
CA ALA A 77 9.90 12.65 -9.17
C ALA A 77 8.72 12.64 -10.12
N LEU A 78 7.91 11.59 -10.10
CA LEU A 78 6.70 11.58 -10.86
C LEU A 78 5.77 12.68 -10.35
N THR A 79 5.70 13.71 -11.13
CA THR A 79 4.43 14.38 -11.30
C THR A 79 3.51 13.31 -11.86
N VAL A 80 2.94 12.60 -10.94
CA VAL A 80 2.04 11.51 -11.20
C VAL A 80 1.07 11.97 -12.26
N THR A 81 0.80 11.12 -13.18
CA THR A 81 -0.20 11.30 -14.24
C THR A 81 -1.40 12.10 -13.72
N ALA A 82 -2.14 12.77 -14.59
CA ALA A 82 -3.36 13.52 -14.27
C ALA A 82 -4.40 12.77 -13.41
N GLU A 83 -4.09 11.58 -12.98
CA GLU A 83 -4.89 10.66 -12.18
C GLU A 83 -4.36 10.39 -10.75
N SER A 84 -3.26 11.05 -10.32
CA SER A 84 -2.85 10.97 -8.91
C SER A 84 -3.96 11.45 -8.02
N ALA A 85 -4.21 10.70 -6.97
CA ALA A 85 -5.13 11.17 -5.96
C ALA A 85 -4.65 12.55 -5.47
N PRO A 86 -5.53 13.56 -5.41
CA PRO A 86 -5.19 14.86 -4.87
C PRO A 86 -4.59 14.70 -3.47
N GLY A 87 -3.56 15.44 -3.17
CA GLY A 87 -2.89 15.39 -1.87
C GLY A 87 -1.59 14.58 -1.81
N LEU A 88 -1.33 13.60 -2.73
CA LEU A 88 -0.02 12.95 -2.82
C LEU A 88 1.10 13.94 -3.17
N GLU A 89 0.79 14.96 -3.93
CA GLU A 89 1.71 16.04 -4.27
C GLU A 89 1.92 17.04 -3.11
N SER A 90 1.16 16.95 -2.02
CA SER A 90 1.24 17.87 -0.89
C SER A 90 2.35 17.58 0.12
N ALA A 91 3.21 16.61 -0.16
CA ALA A 91 4.36 16.27 0.68
C ALA A 91 5.67 16.28 -0.15
N PRO A 92 6.17 17.44 -0.61
CA PRO A 92 7.27 17.51 -1.58
C PRO A 92 8.61 16.98 -1.08
N ALA A 93 8.85 16.92 0.25
CA ALA A 93 10.02 16.25 0.82
C ALA A 93 9.77 14.75 1.05
N GLY A 94 8.53 14.30 0.94
CA GLY A 94 8.19 12.89 0.99
C GLY A 94 8.72 12.14 -0.24
N GLY A 95 9.01 10.85 -0.08
CA GLY A 95 9.33 9.97 -1.19
C GLY A 95 8.07 9.45 -1.86
N LEU A 96 8.02 9.49 -3.17
CA LEU A 96 6.98 8.81 -3.95
C LEU A 96 7.61 7.70 -4.77
N THR A 97 7.28 6.44 -4.45
CA THR A 97 7.72 5.26 -5.20
C THR A 97 6.53 4.63 -5.90
N LEU A 98 6.73 4.22 -7.15
CA LEU A 98 5.71 3.56 -7.95
C LEU A 98 6.09 2.10 -8.19
N VAL A 99 5.25 1.18 -7.76
CA VAL A 99 5.35 -0.26 -8.07
C VAL A 99 4.39 -0.55 -9.22
N THR A 100 4.94 -0.89 -10.38
CA THR A 100 4.14 -1.08 -11.60
C THR A 100 3.54 -2.48 -11.69
N ALA A 101 2.54 -2.64 -12.55
CA ALA A 101 2.00 -3.95 -12.92
C ALA A 101 3.09 -4.92 -13.44
N GLN A 102 4.10 -4.41 -14.16
CA GLN A 102 5.19 -5.25 -14.67
C GLN A 102 6.11 -5.76 -13.55
N ASP A 103 6.39 -4.91 -12.53
CA ASP A 103 7.11 -5.35 -11.34
C ASP A 103 6.33 -6.45 -10.60
N MET A 104 5.03 -6.26 -10.42
CA MET A 104 4.18 -7.25 -9.77
C MET A 104 4.17 -8.59 -10.52
N VAL A 105 4.13 -8.58 -11.86
CA VAL A 105 4.22 -9.81 -12.65
C VAL A 105 5.57 -10.51 -12.49
N SER A 106 6.67 -9.76 -12.60
CA SER A 106 8.02 -10.33 -12.57
C SER A 106 8.44 -10.83 -11.19
N ARG A 107 7.81 -10.34 -10.13
CA ARG A 107 8.09 -10.69 -8.72
C ARG A 107 7.04 -11.60 -8.10
N ALA A 108 5.86 -11.72 -8.74
CA ALA A 108 4.74 -12.55 -8.30
C ALA A 108 4.48 -12.45 -6.77
N PRO A 109 4.25 -11.23 -6.22
CA PRO A 109 4.05 -11.07 -4.78
C PRO A 109 2.78 -11.78 -4.33
N ALA A 110 2.84 -12.43 -3.19
CA ALA A 110 1.70 -13.12 -2.60
C ALA A 110 0.65 -12.13 -2.03
N ASN A 111 1.08 -10.95 -1.61
CA ASN A 111 0.23 -9.90 -1.05
C ASN A 111 0.84 -8.51 -1.25
N LEU A 112 0.11 -7.46 -0.82
CA LEU A 112 0.56 -6.07 -0.96
C LEU A 112 1.87 -5.80 -0.18
N ALA A 113 2.01 -6.30 1.05
CA ALA A 113 3.22 -6.08 1.84
C ALA A 113 4.47 -6.62 1.12
N GLN A 114 4.37 -7.80 0.50
CA GLN A 114 5.43 -8.37 -0.31
C GLN A 114 5.66 -7.59 -1.63
N ALA A 115 4.63 -6.98 -2.19
CA ALA A 115 4.79 -6.10 -3.35
C ALA A 115 5.68 -4.88 -3.03
N LEU A 116 5.72 -4.44 -1.77
CA LEU A 116 6.46 -3.28 -1.29
C LEU A 116 7.85 -3.60 -0.71
N GLU A 117 8.32 -4.83 -0.73
CA GLU A 117 9.59 -5.27 -0.12
C GLU A 117 10.86 -4.56 -0.64
N ASN A 118 10.78 -3.92 -1.80
CA ASN A 118 11.87 -3.16 -2.41
C ASN A 118 11.66 -1.63 -2.29
N VAL A 119 10.68 -1.18 -1.53
CA VAL A 119 10.44 0.24 -1.28
C VAL A 119 11.18 0.63 -0.01
N ALA A 120 12.07 1.63 -0.08
CA ALA A 120 12.79 2.11 1.08
C ALA A 120 11.80 2.61 2.16
N GLY A 121 12.06 2.29 3.43
CA GLY A 121 11.17 2.66 4.54
C GLY A 121 9.87 1.85 4.63
N ALA A 122 9.57 0.97 3.67
CA ALA A 122 8.46 0.03 3.80
C ALA A 122 8.87 -1.19 4.64
N SER A 123 7.95 -1.67 5.45
CA SER A 123 8.11 -2.85 6.29
C SER A 123 6.80 -3.64 6.37
N THR A 124 6.88 -4.83 6.93
CA THR A 124 5.74 -5.73 7.10
C THR A 124 5.49 -5.99 8.57
N VAL A 125 4.25 -5.87 8.98
CA VAL A 125 3.78 -6.23 10.32
C VAL A 125 2.88 -7.44 10.22
N SER A 126 3.08 -8.43 11.10
CA SER A 126 2.37 -9.71 11.07
C SER A 126 2.85 -10.67 9.95
N GLU A 127 2.24 -11.85 9.88
CA GLU A 127 2.74 -13.01 9.14
C GLU A 127 1.83 -13.41 7.98
N GLY A 128 2.41 -14.05 6.95
CA GLY A 128 1.71 -14.71 5.85
C GLY A 128 0.69 -13.80 5.15
N GLN A 129 -0.50 -14.32 4.90
CA GLN A 129 -1.59 -13.56 4.29
C GLN A 129 -2.32 -12.61 5.27
N ALA A 130 -1.94 -12.64 6.55
CA ALA A 130 -2.38 -11.63 7.53
C ALA A 130 -1.46 -10.39 7.57
N ALA A 131 -0.38 -10.37 6.82
CA ALA A 131 0.61 -9.30 6.80
C ALA A 131 -0.01 -7.94 6.41
N ALA A 132 0.38 -6.90 7.13
CA ALA A 132 0.00 -5.52 6.83
C ALA A 132 1.25 -4.69 6.51
N PRO A 133 1.22 -3.82 5.49
CA PRO A 133 2.33 -2.93 5.21
C PRO A 133 2.39 -1.78 6.21
N ALA A 134 3.60 -1.30 6.49
CA ALA A 134 3.87 -0.11 7.27
C ALA A 134 4.94 0.74 6.58
N LEU A 135 4.88 2.06 6.77
CA LEU A 135 5.88 2.99 6.28
C LEU A 135 6.60 3.63 7.48
N ARG A 136 7.94 3.65 7.42
CA ARG A 136 8.79 4.25 8.47
C ARG A 136 8.51 3.71 9.88
N GLY A 137 8.14 2.42 9.98
CA GLY A 137 7.76 1.78 11.25
C GLY A 137 6.39 2.20 11.81
N LEU A 138 5.64 3.02 11.08
CA LEU A 138 4.36 3.58 11.52
C LEU A 138 3.19 2.75 10.99
N ALA A 139 2.91 1.64 11.66
CA ALA A 139 1.81 0.70 11.37
C ALA A 139 0.49 1.09 12.10
N ALA A 140 -0.49 0.20 12.04
CA ALA A 140 -1.71 0.20 12.85
C ALA A 140 -2.50 1.52 12.83
N GLY A 141 -2.83 2.01 11.63
CA GLY A 141 -3.61 3.24 11.43
C GLY A 141 -2.76 4.51 11.34
N ARG A 142 -1.42 4.39 11.19
CA ARG A 142 -0.52 5.53 10.92
C ARG A 142 -0.01 5.53 9.48
N THR A 143 -0.20 4.43 8.75
CA THR A 143 -0.01 4.32 7.31
C THR A 143 -1.38 4.12 6.65
N LEU A 144 -1.76 5.05 5.79
CA LEU A 144 -3.06 5.02 5.12
C LEU A 144 -3.00 4.18 3.84
N LEU A 145 -3.90 3.21 3.71
CA LEU A 145 -4.09 2.44 2.49
C LEU A 145 -5.33 2.93 1.74
N LEU A 146 -5.16 3.16 0.44
CA LEU A 146 -6.23 3.58 -0.45
C LEU A 146 -6.35 2.64 -1.65
N LEU A 147 -7.56 2.43 -2.14
CA LEU A 147 -7.86 1.78 -3.40
C LEU A 147 -8.72 2.73 -4.24
N ASP A 148 -8.19 3.22 -5.36
CA ASP A 148 -8.81 4.27 -6.19
C ASP A 148 -9.29 5.49 -5.36
N GLY A 149 -8.48 5.90 -4.36
CA GLY A 149 -8.79 7.02 -3.47
C GLY A 149 -9.70 6.70 -2.29
N ALA A 150 -10.34 5.53 -2.26
CA ALA A 150 -11.17 5.08 -1.14
C ALA A 150 -10.32 4.39 -0.06
N ARG A 151 -10.56 4.72 1.23
CA ARG A 151 -9.82 4.10 2.34
C ARG A 151 -10.07 2.60 2.40
N VAL A 152 -8.98 1.84 2.58
CA VAL A 152 -9.04 0.43 2.94
C VAL A 152 -9.08 0.34 4.46
N THR A 153 -10.20 -0.08 4.98
CA THR A 153 -10.44 -0.24 6.42
C THR A 153 -10.40 -1.72 6.81
N SER A 154 -10.06 -2.02 8.04
CA SER A 154 -10.02 -3.38 8.56
C SER A 154 -10.23 -3.39 10.06
N GLU A 155 -10.83 -4.45 10.57
CA GLU A 155 -10.89 -4.74 12.00
C GLU A 155 -9.77 -5.71 12.45
N ARG A 156 -8.84 -6.06 11.58
CA ARG A 156 -7.58 -6.70 11.98
C ARG A 156 -6.77 -5.75 12.85
N ARG A 157 -6.32 -6.21 14.00
CA ARG A 157 -5.60 -5.36 14.98
C ARG A 157 -4.17 -4.97 14.53
N VAL A 158 -3.66 -5.58 13.51
CA VAL A 158 -2.38 -5.23 12.88
C VAL A 158 -2.52 -4.07 11.89
N GLY A 159 -3.75 -3.68 11.57
CA GLY A 159 -4.08 -2.65 10.61
C GLY A 159 -4.57 -3.19 9.26
N PRO A 160 -4.96 -2.30 8.36
CA PRO A 160 -5.43 -2.68 7.02
C PRO A 160 -4.32 -3.39 6.25
N SER A 161 -4.64 -4.53 5.67
CA SER A 161 -3.67 -5.34 4.92
C SER A 161 -3.87 -5.26 3.41
N ALA A 162 -5.11 -5.08 2.94
CA ALA A 162 -5.49 -5.18 1.54
C ALA A 162 -4.94 -6.46 0.84
N THR A 163 -4.71 -7.51 1.62
CA THR A 163 -4.12 -8.76 1.10
C THR A 163 -5.02 -9.45 0.09
N TYR A 164 -6.31 -9.19 0.14
CA TYR A 164 -7.32 -9.69 -0.79
C TYR A 164 -7.31 -8.98 -2.15
N VAL A 165 -6.65 -7.84 -2.31
CA VAL A 165 -6.56 -7.17 -3.62
C VAL A 165 -5.56 -7.90 -4.49
N ASP A 166 -6.03 -8.56 -5.56
CA ASP A 166 -5.14 -9.27 -6.47
C ASP A 166 -4.41 -8.31 -7.43
N PRO A 167 -3.10 -8.48 -7.64
CA PRO A 167 -2.32 -7.66 -8.59
C PRO A 167 -2.86 -7.61 -10.02
N VAL A 168 -3.67 -8.59 -10.46
CA VAL A 168 -4.24 -8.60 -11.82
C VAL A 168 -5.15 -7.40 -12.07
N VAL A 169 -5.84 -6.91 -11.03
CA VAL A 169 -6.71 -5.74 -11.14
C VAL A 169 -5.97 -4.42 -11.01
N LEU A 170 -4.72 -4.44 -10.53
CA LEU A 170 -3.93 -3.24 -10.31
C LEU A 170 -3.15 -2.81 -11.55
N GLU A 171 -3.15 -1.51 -11.81
CA GLU A 171 -2.25 -0.85 -12.75
C GLU A 171 -0.94 -0.48 -12.08
N ALA A 172 -1.01 0.07 -10.87
CA ALA A 172 0.13 0.49 -10.08
C ALA A 172 -0.19 0.57 -8.59
N VAL A 173 0.85 0.56 -7.77
CA VAL A 173 0.80 0.95 -6.36
C VAL A 173 1.74 2.13 -6.16
N GLU A 174 1.19 3.26 -5.71
CA GLU A 174 1.91 4.48 -5.39
C GLU A 174 2.16 4.53 -3.89
N VAL A 175 3.39 4.73 -3.49
CA VAL A 175 3.81 4.80 -2.08
C VAL A 175 4.37 6.17 -1.80
N ALA A 176 3.59 7.02 -1.13
CA ALA A 176 4.03 8.31 -0.64
C ALA A 176 4.46 8.17 0.81
N ARG A 177 5.75 8.38 1.07
CA ARG A 177 6.34 8.34 2.42
C ARG A 177 6.33 9.74 3.02
N GLY A 178 6.10 9.81 4.33
CA GLY A 178 6.06 11.10 5.03
C GLY A 178 4.65 11.67 5.18
N PRO A 179 4.53 12.92 5.64
CA PRO A 179 3.27 13.50 6.11
C PRO A 179 2.24 13.70 4.99
N GLY A 180 1.26 12.81 4.90
CA GLY A 180 0.12 12.91 3.99
C GLY A 180 -1.14 13.57 4.59
N THR A 181 -1.08 14.03 5.84
CA THR A 181 -2.26 14.40 6.61
C THR A 181 -3.04 15.57 6.03
N VAL A 182 -2.38 16.57 5.42
CA VAL A 182 -3.09 17.69 4.77
C VAL A 182 -3.96 17.20 3.63
N GLY A 183 -3.46 16.28 2.82
CA GLY A 183 -4.21 15.72 1.69
C GLY A 183 -5.30 14.72 2.10
N TYR A 184 -5.13 13.98 3.21
CA TYR A 184 -5.93 12.81 3.52
C TYR A 184 -6.52 12.76 4.93
N GLY A 185 -6.19 13.69 5.82
CA GLY A 185 -6.68 13.74 7.21
C GLY A 185 -6.00 12.71 8.11
N SER A 186 -6.74 12.24 9.12
CA SER A 186 -6.29 11.22 10.08
C SER A 186 -5.67 10.00 9.40
N ASP A 187 -4.74 9.34 10.09
CA ASP A 187 -4.14 8.04 9.71
C ASP A 187 -3.05 8.12 8.61
N ALA A 188 -2.68 9.31 8.12
CA ALA A 188 -1.76 9.50 7.00
C ALA A 188 -0.41 10.11 7.40
N PHE A 189 0.00 10.10 8.68
CA PHE A 189 1.24 10.76 9.05
C PHE A 189 2.51 9.90 8.86
N GLY A 190 2.39 8.57 8.76
CA GLY A 190 3.48 7.69 8.32
C GLY A 190 3.67 7.69 6.82
N GLY A 191 2.59 7.88 6.08
CA GLY A 191 2.54 7.89 4.63
C GLY A 191 1.25 7.31 4.08
N VAL A 192 1.18 7.24 2.75
CA VAL A 192 0.01 6.78 2.00
C VAL A 192 0.43 5.73 0.97
N ILE A 193 -0.28 4.61 0.94
CA ILE A 193 -0.14 3.58 -0.08
C ILE A 193 -1.41 3.59 -0.92
N GLN A 194 -1.32 4.08 -2.15
CA GLN A 194 -2.42 4.22 -3.09
C GLN A 194 -2.37 3.10 -4.12
N MET A 195 -3.31 2.19 -4.08
CA MET A 195 -3.51 1.17 -5.12
C MET A 195 -4.42 1.74 -6.21
N ARG A 196 -4.00 1.61 -7.47
CA ARG A 196 -4.78 2.02 -8.63
C ARG A 196 -5.23 0.82 -9.41
N THR A 197 -6.52 0.76 -9.70
CA THR A 197 -7.06 -0.30 -10.55
C THR A 197 -6.93 0.05 -12.04
N ARG A 198 -6.84 -1.00 -12.85
CA ARG A 198 -6.75 -0.88 -14.32
C ARG A 198 -8.00 -0.24 -14.91
N ARG A 199 -7.81 0.42 -16.06
CA ARG A 199 -8.87 0.98 -16.88
C ARG A 199 -8.82 0.41 -18.29
N ALA A 200 -9.99 0.27 -18.92
CA ALA A 200 -10.06 -0.07 -20.32
C ALA A 200 -9.85 1.20 -21.17
N GLU A 201 -9.02 1.10 -22.20
CA GLU A 201 -8.79 2.21 -23.13
C GLU A 201 -10.03 2.48 -23.98
N PRO A 202 -10.45 3.73 -24.17
CA PRO A 202 -11.50 4.06 -25.13
C PRO A 202 -11.12 3.58 -26.53
N GLY A 203 -12.04 2.87 -27.18
CA GLY A 203 -11.84 2.33 -28.53
C GLY A 203 -11.01 1.05 -28.59
N ALA A 204 -10.46 0.57 -27.48
CA ALA A 204 -9.70 -0.69 -27.48
C ALA A 204 -10.57 -1.90 -27.88
N PRO A 205 -10.05 -2.84 -28.66
CA PRO A 205 -10.76 -4.07 -28.97
C PRO A 205 -11.05 -4.87 -27.68
N PHE A 206 -11.94 -5.84 -27.80
CA PHE A 206 -12.08 -6.83 -26.73
C PHE A 206 -10.75 -7.57 -26.55
N GLY A 207 -10.32 -7.68 -25.30
CA GLY A 207 -9.09 -8.35 -24.94
C GLY A 207 -9.11 -8.83 -23.49
N GLY A 208 -8.06 -9.52 -23.09
CA GLY A 208 -7.98 -10.02 -21.74
C GLY A 208 -6.56 -10.33 -21.32
N ARG A 209 -6.43 -10.63 -20.03
CA ARG A 209 -5.19 -11.05 -19.39
C ARG A 209 -5.51 -12.18 -18.41
N PHE A 210 -4.82 -13.28 -18.58
CA PHE A 210 -4.79 -14.38 -17.61
C PHE A 210 -3.45 -14.39 -16.90
N GLU A 211 -3.46 -14.58 -15.58
CA GLU A 211 -2.27 -14.80 -14.77
C GLU A 211 -2.46 -16.04 -13.91
N GLY A 212 -1.45 -16.90 -13.87
CA GLY A 212 -1.44 -18.08 -13.02
C GLY A 212 -0.08 -18.25 -12.36
N SER A 213 -0.06 -18.83 -11.17
CA SER A 213 1.18 -19.28 -10.53
C SER A 213 0.96 -20.54 -9.72
N LEU A 214 2.03 -21.34 -9.65
CA LEU A 214 2.15 -22.53 -8.82
C LEU A 214 3.45 -22.44 -8.04
N GLY A 215 3.42 -22.70 -6.74
CA GLY A 215 4.58 -22.62 -5.86
C GLY A 215 4.84 -23.91 -5.09
N ALA A 216 6.11 -24.11 -4.75
CA ALA A 216 6.61 -25.15 -3.87
C ALA A 216 7.49 -24.51 -2.78
N GLY A 217 7.59 -25.14 -1.59
CA GLY A 217 8.21 -24.55 -0.40
C GLY A 217 7.18 -23.74 0.42
N THR A 218 6.55 -22.77 -0.21
CA THR A 218 5.23 -22.26 0.15
C THR A 218 4.25 -22.75 -0.91
N PRO A 219 3.53 -23.85 -0.71
CA PRO A 219 2.62 -24.36 -1.71
C PRO A 219 1.53 -23.34 -1.97
N GLN A 220 1.45 -22.87 -3.21
CA GLN A 220 0.48 -21.86 -3.60
C GLN A 220 -0.08 -22.14 -4.98
N GLN A 221 -1.33 -21.78 -5.15
CA GLN A 221 -2.05 -21.82 -6.42
C GLN A 221 -2.76 -20.49 -6.62
N ARG A 222 -2.50 -19.83 -7.73
CA ARG A 222 -3.18 -18.59 -8.10
C ARG A 222 -3.67 -18.69 -9.53
N ALA A 223 -4.90 -18.24 -9.76
CA ALA A 223 -5.47 -18.01 -11.08
C ALA A 223 -6.24 -16.70 -11.05
N ALA A 224 -5.98 -15.84 -12.04
CA ALA A 224 -6.65 -14.56 -12.17
C ALA A 224 -6.92 -14.25 -13.64
N LEU A 225 -8.09 -13.69 -13.93
CA LEU A 225 -8.52 -13.31 -15.27
C LEU A 225 -9.07 -11.89 -15.24
N ALA A 226 -8.62 -11.05 -16.16
CA ALA A 226 -9.21 -9.75 -16.43
C ALA A 226 -9.59 -9.65 -17.91
N LEU A 227 -10.81 -9.23 -18.17
CA LEU A 227 -11.38 -9.00 -19.51
C LEU A 227 -11.67 -7.50 -19.65
N SER A 228 -11.39 -6.93 -20.80
CA SER A 228 -11.63 -5.51 -21.05
C SER A 228 -12.16 -5.25 -22.46
N LYS A 229 -12.98 -4.19 -22.58
CA LYS A 229 -13.48 -3.69 -23.85
C LYS A 229 -13.58 -2.17 -23.79
N GLY A 230 -12.95 -1.49 -24.75
CA GLY A 230 -13.13 -0.06 -24.97
C GLY A 230 -14.34 0.23 -25.87
N PHE A 231 -15.00 1.34 -25.56
CA PHE A 231 -16.04 1.96 -26.37
C PHE A 231 -15.56 3.36 -26.79
N GLU A 232 -16.25 4.01 -27.69
CA GLU A 232 -15.86 5.34 -28.20
C GLU A 232 -15.61 6.36 -27.09
N ARG A 233 -16.38 6.30 -25.99
CA ARG A 233 -16.33 7.27 -24.88
C ARG A 233 -16.02 6.63 -23.52
N GLY A 234 -15.38 5.48 -23.50
CA GLY A 234 -15.06 4.81 -22.26
C GLY A 234 -14.74 3.36 -22.42
N GLY A 235 -14.93 2.55 -21.37
CA GLY A 235 -14.67 1.13 -21.44
C GLY A 235 -15.14 0.39 -20.20
N VAL A 236 -15.06 -0.93 -20.26
CA VAL A 236 -15.42 -1.84 -19.16
C VAL A 236 -14.28 -2.81 -18.89
N ILE A 237 -14.06 -3.10 -17.62
CA ILE A 237 -13.21 -4.21 -17.15
C ILE A 237 -14.03 -5.09 -16.23
N LEU A 238 -13.86 -6.40 -16.41
CA LEU A 238 -14.34 -7.44 -15.49
C LEU A 238 -13.14 -8.29 -15.12
N ALA A 239 -12.94 -8.56 -13.84
CA ALA A 239 -11.85 -9.41 -13.39
C ALA A 239 -12.30 -10.30 -12.22
N GLY A 240 -11.63 -11.43 -12.08
CA GLY A 240 -11.80 -12.33 -10.96
C GLY A 240 -10.50 -13.05 -10.65
N HIS A 241 -10.34 -13.46 -9.41
CA HIS A 241 -9.18 -14.22 -8.96
C HIS A 241 -9.57 -15.30 -7.95
N TYR A 242 -8.71 -16.29 -7.86
CA TYR A 242 -8.70 -17.32 -6.83
C TYR A 242 -7.27 -17.57 -6.40
N ARG A 243 -7.03 -17.62 -5.07
CA ARG A 243 -5.74 -17.94 -4.48
C ARG A 243 -5.90 -18.93 -3.35
N ASN A 244 -5.01 -19.91 -3.30
CA ASN A 244 -4.89 -20.87 -2.21
C ASN A 244 -3.43 -20.97 -1.81
N PHE A 245 -3.16 -20.82 -0.54
CA PHE A 245 -1.86 -20.98 0.10
C PHE A 245 -2.01 -22.05 1.16
N ASP A 246 -1.26 -23.13 1.03
CA ASP A 246 -1.16 -24.14 2.10
C ASP A 246 -0.09 -23.74 3.11
N ASP A 247 0.06 -24.50 4.17
CA ASP A 247 1.10 -24.27 5.16
C ASP A 247 2.49 -24.30 4.53
N TRP A 248 3.31 -23.29 4.83
CA TRP A 248 4.66 -23.22 4.27
C TRP A 248 5.65 -24.10 5.02
N SER A 249 6.76 -24.38 4.36
CA SER A 249 7.92 -25.05 4.97
C SER A 249 9.00 -24.01 5.27
N SER A 250 9.47 -24.01 6.52
CA SER A 250 10.69 -23.31 6.92
C SER A 250 11.90 -24.25 6.75
N PRO A 251 13.14 -23.78 6.91
CA PRO A 251 14.33 -24.66 6.93
C PRO A 251 14.26 -25.76 7.99
N GLU A 252 13.49 -25.58 9.06
CA GLU A 252 13.32 -26.55 10.15
C GLU A 252 12.09 -27.47 9.96
N GLY A 253 11.33 -27.28 8.88
CA GLY A 253 10.15 -28.10 8.56
C GLY A 253 8.88 -27.29 8.40
N LYS A 254 7.74 -28.00 8.37
CA LYS A 254 6.43 -27.42 8.15
C LYS A 254 6.02 -26.49 9.29
N VAL A 255 5.49 -25.32 8.95
CA VAL A 255 4.89 -24.35 9.87
C VAL A 255 3.38 -24.48 9.83
N GLU A 256 2.80 -25.06 10.88
CA GLU A 256 1.37 -25.30 10.99
C GLU A 256 0.57 -24.01 11.12
N ASN A 257 -0.65 -24.00 10.60
CA ASN A 257 -1.59 -22.86 10.63
C ASN A 257 -1.04 -21.61 9.94
N SER A 258 -0.45 -21.79 8.77
CA SER A 258 0.13 -20.70 7.97
C SER A 258 -0.54 -20.53 6.60
N GLY A 259 -1.58 -21.31 6.31
CA GLY A 259 -2.33 -21.27 5.06
C GLY A 259 -3.35 -20.14 4.99
N ALA A 260 -3.92 -19.96 3.80
CA ALA A 260 -5.02 -19.02 3.55
C ALA A 260 -5.67 -19.28 2.19
N ARG A 261 -6.93 -18.92 2.04
CA ARG A 261 -7.62 -18.90 0.74
C ARG A 261 -8.33 -17.57 0.54
N ASP A 262 -8.32 -17.07 -0.66
CA ASP A 262 -9.16 -15.94 -1.04
C ASP A 262 -9.60 -16.00 -2.49
N GLN A 263 -10.71 -15.33 -2.77
CA GLN A 263 -11.24 -15.13 -4.11
C GLN A 263 -11.91 -13.78 -4.18
N GLY A 264 -11.95 -13.20 -5.38
CA GLY A 264 -12.57 -11.90 -5.54
C GLY A 264 -13.07 -11.65 -6.94
N PHE A 265 -13.90 -10.65 -7.02
CA PHE A 265 -14.49 -10.16 -8.26
C PHE A 265 -14.37 -8.65 -8.31
N PHE A 266 -14.03 -8.13 -9.50
CA PHE A 266 -13.92 -6.71 -9.79
C PHE A 266 -14.63 -6.38 -11.09
N ALA A 267 -15.40 -5.29 -11.10
CA ALA A 267 -16.03 -4.73 -12.28
C ALA A 267 -15.85 -3.22 -12.29
N ARG A 268 -15.49 -2.65 -13.44
CA ARG A 268 -15.33 -1.21 -13.61
C ARG A 268 -15.90 -0.77 -14.94
N VAL A 269 -16.60 0.35 -14.93
CA VAL A 269 -17.08 1.07 -16.11
C VAL A 269 -16.57 2.50 -16.04
N ASP A 270 -15.87 2.92 -17.07
CA ASP A 270 -15.45 4.31 -17.28
C ASP A 270 -16.22 4.90 -18.45
N HIS A 271 -16.68 6.16 -18.33
CA HIS A 271 -17.41 6.86 -19.38
C HIS A 271 -17.13 8.36 -19.36
N ILE A 272 -16.91 8.94 -20.54
CA ILE A 272 -16.73 10.40 -20.67
C ILE A 272 -18.11 11.06 -20.58
N LEU A 273 -18.37 11.74 -19.48
CA LEU A 273 -19.62 12.44 -19.18
C LEU A 273 -19.34 13.91 -18.85
N ALA A 274 -20.07 14.84 -19.49
CA ALA A 274 -19.93 16.28 -19.25
C ALA A 274 -18.48 16.81 -19.38
N GLY A 275 -17.69 16.22 -20.30
CA GLY A 275 -16.28 16.57 -20.52
C GLY A 275 -15.32 16.11 -19.43
N GLY A 276 -15.78 15.28 -18.50
CA GLY A 276 -14.99 14.60 -17.49
C GLY A 276 -15.09 13.08 -17.62
N LEU A 277 -14.25 12.37 -16.90
CA LEU A 277 -14.27 10.93 -16.81
C LEU A 277 -15.10 10.50 -15.59
N LEU A 278 -16.20 9.82 -15.83
CA LEU A 278 -17.01 9.15 -14.81
C LEU A 278 -16.54 7.71 -14.70
N SER A 279 -16.25 7.26 -13.49
CA SER A 279 -15.83 5.90 -13.17
C SER A 279 -16.77 5.30 -12.13
N LEU A 280 -17.26 4.10 -12.38
CA LEU A 280 -18.02 3.28 -11.43
C LEU A 280 -17.29 1.96 -11.28
N ALA A 281 -16.93 1.58 -10.07
CA ALA A 281 -16.27 0.31 -9.80
C ALA A 281 -16.95 -0.43 -8.66
N TRP A 282 -17.08 -1.75 -8.82
CA TRP A 282 -17.55 -2.69 -7.81
C TRP A 282 -16.47 -3.73 -7.55
N GLN A 283 -16.19 -3.98 -6.28
CA GLN A 283 -15.26 -5.01 -5.82
C GLN A 283 -15.91 -5.82 -4.71
N SER A 284 -15.71 -7.14 -4.78
CA SER A 284 -16.08 -8.08 -3.72
C SER A 284 -14.94 -9.06 -3.52
N ASP A 285 -14.50 -9.20 -2.29
CA ASP A 285 -13.39 -10.07 -1.89
C ASP A 285 -13.82 -10.94 -0.71
N PHE A 286 -13.40 -12.20 -0.72
CA PHE A 286 -13.79 -13.24 0.22
C PHE A 286 -12.55 -13.98 0.70
N GLY A 287 -12.08 -13.66 1.89
CA GLY A 287 -11.01 -14.40 2.58
C GLY A 287 -11.59 -15.58 3.36
N ARG A 288 -10.89 -16.70 3.35
CA ARG A 288 -11.30 -17.93 4.04
C ARG A 288 -10.10 -18.57 4.72
N ASP A 289 -10.28 -18.98 5.95
CA ASP A 289 -9.26 -19.68 6.74
C ASP A 289 -7.90 -18.98 6.67
N ILE A 290 -7.87 -17.66 6.89
CA ILE A 290 -6.62 -16.87 6.86
C ILE A 290 -5.89 -17.12 8.19
N GLU A 291 -4.92 -18.00 8.15
CA GLU A 291 -4.24 -18.49 9.33
C GLU A 291 -3.11 -17.56 9.78
N ARG A 292 -2.86 -17.59 11.08
CA ARG A 292 -1.81 -16.82 11.74
C ARG A 292 -0.97 -17.75 12.59
N PRO A 293 0.14 -18.28 12.06
CA PRO A 293 0.98 -19.20 12.78
C PRO A 293 1.59 -18.52 14.00
N ARG A 294 1.49 -19.17 15.15
CA ARG A 294 2.11 -18.73 16.40
C ARG A 294 2.70 -19.95 17.11
N THR A 295 3.99 -19.85 17.45
CA THR A 295 4.72 -20.91 18.16
C THR A 295 4.65 -22.29 17.48
N ASN A 296 4.29 -22.35 16.22
CA ASN A 296 4.11 -23.59 15.44
C ASN A 296 3.31 -24.66 16.19
N SER A 297 2.19 -24.27 16.80
CA SER A 297 1.41 -25.12 17.69
C SER A 297 0.32 -25.87 16.94
N GLN A 298 0.22 -27.18 17.18
CA GLN A 298 -0.91 -28.01 16.70
C GLN A 298 -2.13 -27.96 17.62
N THR A 299 -1.99 -27.44 18.85
CA THR A 299 -3.07 -27.39 19.84
C THR A 299 -3.70 -26.01 20.00
N VAL A 300 -3.15 -24.98 19.37
CA VAL A 300 -3.69 -23.63 19.37
C VAL A 300 -3.68 -23.10 17.94
N ARG A 301 -4.84 -22.72 17.44
CA ARG A 301 -5.03 -22.14 16.12
C ARG A 301 -5.56 -20.72 16.25
N PHE A 302 -4.87 -19.75 15.64
CA PHE A 302 -5.35 -18.37 15.46
C PHE A 302 -5.59 -18.14 14.00
N TYR A 303 -6.79 -17.71 13.61
CA TYR A 303 -7.10 -17.50 12.21
C TYR A 303 -8.31 -16.60 12.03
N TYR A 304 -8.53 -16.19 10.80
CA TYR A 304 -9.76 -15.52 10.37
C TYR A 304 -10.55 -16.51 9.50
N PRO A 305 -11.59 -17.19 10.04
CA PRO A 305 -12.45 -18.12 9.27
C PRO A 305 -13.02 -17.46 8.03
N THR A 306 -13.48 -16.21 8.19
CA THR A 306 -14.02 -15.39 7.11
C THR A 306 -13.57 -13.95 7.24
N GLU A 307 -13.24 -13.33 6.10
CA GLU A 307 -13.06 -11.89 5.96
C GLU A 307 -13.66 -11.47 4.63
N ASP A 308 -14.76 -10.76 4.65
CA ASP A 308 -15.49 -10.35 3.48
C ASP A 308 -15.50 -8.81 3.34
N SER A 309 -15.26 -8.33 2.13
CA SER A 309 -15.27 -6.92 1.81
C SER A 309 -16.01 -6.66 0.50
N HIS A 310 -16.97 -5.75 0.53
CA HIS A 310 -17.71 -5.29 -0.64
C HIS A 310 -17.56 -3.78 -0.78
N ARG A 311 -17.29 -3.29 -1.98
CA ARG A 311 -17.04 -1.87 -2.24
C ARG A 311 -17.70 -1.42 -3.51
N LEU A 312 -18.35 -0.27 -3.46
CA LEU A 312 -18.84 0.49 -4.60
C LEU A 312 -18.17 1.84 -4.60
N THR A 313 -17.41 2.15 -5.65
CA THR A 313 -16.72 3.43 -5.81
C THR A 313 -17.30 4.16 -7.00
N LEU A 314 -17.60 5.44 -6.83
CA LEU A 314 -18.02 6.36 -7.89
C LEU A 314 -17.06 7.54 -7.89
N ALA A 315 -16.52 7.90 -9.05
CA ALA A 315 -15.67 9.07 -9.20
C ALA A 315 -15.99 9.80 -10.50
N TRP A 316 -15.97 11.13 -10.48
CA TRP A 316 -16.01 11.97 -11.65
C TRP A 316 -14.89 13.00 -11.56
N GLU A 317 -14.09 13.06 -12.60
CA GLU A 317 -12.97 13.97 -12.68
C GLU A 317 -12.97 14.67 -14.04
N ARG A 318 -12.76 15.95 -14.04
CA ARG A 318 -12.63 16.77 -15.24
C ARG A 318 -11.36 17.60 -15.17
N GLY A 319 -10.55 17.52 -16.21
CA GLY A 319 -9.51 18.49 -16.50
C GLY A 319 -10.12 19.87 -16.75
N ARG A 320 -9.38 20.80 -17.28
CA ARG A 320 -9.71 22.21 -17.43
C ARG A 320 -11.21 22.55 -17.50
N SER A 321 -11.72 23.23 -16.48
CA SER A 321 -13.13 23.65 -16.34
C SER A 321 -13.20 25.13 -15.91
N GLY A 322 -13.42 26.03 -16.85
CA GLY A 322 -13.36 27.47 -16.61
C GLY A 322 -11.98 27.91 -16.14
N SER A 323 -11.90 28.52 -14.96
CA SER A 323 -10.63 28.94 -14.33
C SER A 323 -9.89 27.84 -13.58
N PHE A 324 -10.48 26.65 -13.45
CA PHE A 324 -9.88 25.50 -12.78
C PHE A 324 -9.09 24.64 -13.76
N SER A 325 -7.91 24.18 -13.36
CA SER A 325 -7.12 23.19 -14.11
C SER A 325 -7.62 21.77 -13.93
N LYS A 326 -8.24 21.49 -12.78
CA LYS A 326 -8.82 20.19 -12.44
C LYS A 326 -9.93 20.35 -11.42
N VAL A 327 -10.99 19.58 -11.55
CA VAL A 327 -12.05 19.43 -10.56
C VAL A 327 -12.45 17.97 -10.48
N GLY A 328 -12.76 17.49 -9.29
CA GLY A 328 -13.16 16.12 -9.11
C GLY A 328 -14.05 15.92 -7.89
N VAL A 329 -14.87 14.87 -7.98
CA VAL A 329 -15.67 14.36 -6.88
C VAL A 329 -15.57 12.84 -6.88
N SER A 330 -15.42 12.24 -5.71
CA SER A 330 -15.43 10.79 -5.56
C SER A 330 -16.20 10.39 -4.32
N GLY A 331 -16.83 9.24 -4.37
CA GLY A 331 -17.55 8.64 -3.25
C GLY A 331 -17.34 7.13 -3.21
N PHE A 332 -17.48 6.57 -2.02
CA PHE A 332 -17.29 5.15 -1.76
C PHE A 332 -18.30 4.71 -0.72
N LEU A 333 -18.89 3.53 -0.94
CA LEU A 333 -19.71 2.80 0.03
C LEU A 333 -19.15 1.40 0.15
N GLY A 334 -18.99 0.91 1.37
CA GLY A 334 -18.45 -0.41 1.63
C GLY A 334 -19.16 -1.14 2.75
N ARG A 335 -19.05 -2.47 2.73
CA ARG A 335 -19.40 -3.34 3.85
C ARG A 335 -18.22 -4.26 4.11
N TYR A 336 -17.90 -4.41 5.37
CA TYR A 336 -16.80 -5.23 5.85
C TYR A 336 -17.28 -6.15 6.96
N ALA A 337 -16.87 -7.43 6.92
CA ALA A 337 -17.14 -8.40 7.96
C ALA A 337 -15.88 -9.26 8.21
N LEU A 338 -15.59 -9.53 9.46
CA LEU A 338 -14.45 -10.31 9.91
C LEU A 338 -14.85 -11.21 11.07
N VAL A 339 -14.60 -12.51 10.92
CA VAL A 339 -14.61 -13.45 12.04
C VAL A 339 -13.17 -13.74 12.45
N THR A 340 -12.89 -13.64 13.74
CA THR A 340 -11.60 -13.99 14.33
C THR A 340 -11.81 -15.14 15.30
N ASP A 341 -11.10 -16.25 15.13
CA ASP A 341 -11.16 -17.41 16.02
C ASP A 341 -9.81 -17.66 16.68
N GLN A 342 -9.89 -18.03 17.95
CA GLN A 342 -8.83 -18.65 18.70
C GLN A 342 -9.34 -19.99 19.22
N ASP A 343 -8.89 -21.06 18.59
CA ASP A 343 -9.24 -22.43 18.94
C ASP A 343 -8.14 -23.05 19.81
N ARG A 344 -8.55 -23.77 20.84
CA ARG A 344 -7.65 -24.58 21.67
C ARG A 344 -8.14 -26.03 21.66
N TYR A 345 -7.20 -26.93 21.41
CA TYR A 345 -7.45 -28.39 21.34
C TYR A 345 -6.70 -29.13 22.44
N ALA A 346 -7.21 -30.28 22.83
CA ALA A 346 -6.45 -31.28 23.58
C ALA A 346 -5.42 -31.96 22.64
N ALA A 347 -4.43 -32.64 23.22
CA ALA A 347 -3.43 -33.36 22.44
C ALA A 347 -4.01 -34.43 21.50
N ALA A 348 -5.23 -34.93 21.79
CA ALA A 348 -5.96 -35.87 20.94
C ALA A 348 -6.83 -35.21 19.86
N GLY A 349 -6.69 -33.87 19.65
CA GLY A 349 -7.43 -33.12 18.64
C GLY A 349 -8.87 -32.75 19.05
N GLN A 350 -9.30 -33.06 20.26
CA GLN A 350 -10.63 -32.65 20.76
C GLN A 350 -10.64 -31.16 21.13
N PRO A 351 -11.69 -30.39 20.78
CA PRO A 351 -11.79 -28.99 21.15
C PRO A 351 -11.86 -28.83 22.68
N ARG A 352 -11.15 -27.84 23.22
CA ARG A 352 -11.22 -27.39 24.62
C ARG A 352 -11.93 -26.07 24.76
N SER A 353 -11.63 -25.15 23.88
CA SER A 353 -12.32 -23.85 23.84
C SER A 353 -12.22 -23.23 22.45
N ILE A 354 -13.25 -22.47 22.09
CA ILE A 354 -13.25 -21.57 20.96
C ILE A 354 -13.60 -20.18 21.51
N GLU A 355 -12.74 -19.21 21.20
CA GLU A 355 -13.00 -17.79 21.47
C GLU A 355 -13.12 -17.10 20.12
N ARG A 356 -14.33 -16.66 19.81
CA ARG A 356 -14.69 -16.04 18.53
C ARG A 356 -15.04 -14.59 18.72
N ALA A 357 -14.61 -13.73 17.77
CA ALA A 357 -15.18 -12.40 17.60
C ALA A 357 -15.77 -12.30 16.18
N ASP A 358 -17.02 -11.93 16.09
CA ASP A 358 -17.72 -11.61 14.86
C ASP A 358 -17.90 -10.10 14.78
N VAL A 359 -17.30 -9.46 13.78
CA VAL A 359 -17.26 -8.00 13.64
C VAL A 359 -17.76 -7.61 12.27
N SER A 360 -18.71 -6.67 12.19
CA SER A 360 -19.18 -6.12 10.93
C SER A 360 -19.34 -4.61 10.99
N ALA A 361 -19.14 -3.94 9.84
CA ALA A 361 -19.26 -2.50 9.71
C ALA A 361 -19.63 -2.08 8.28
N SER A 362 -20.15 -0.86 8.15
CA SER A 362 -20.35 -0.17 6.88
C SER A 362 -19.43 1.04 6.81
N ASP A 363 -18.73 1.23 5.68
CA ASP A 363 -17.81 2.34 5.46
C ASP A 363 -18.36 3.26 4.37
N PHE A 364 -18.08 4.56 4.48
CA PHE A 364 -18.42 5.53 3.46
C PHE A 364 -17.35 6.62 3.35
N HIS A 365 -17.27 7.21 2.15
CA HIS A 365 -16.39 8.33 1.85
C HIS A 365 -17.01 9.21 0.79
N LEU A 366 -16.84 10.51 0.93
CA LEU A 366 -17.14 11.52 -0.08
C LEU A 366 -16.00 12.54 -0.10
N ARG A 367 -15.45 12.81 -1.26
CA ARG A 367 -14.41 13.81 -1.46
C ARG A 367 -14.75 14.70 -2.64
N GLY A 368 -14.56 16.01 -2.48
CA GLY A 368 -14.60 16.98 -3.55
C GLY A 368 -13.33 17.82 -3.55
N TYR A 369 -12.76 18.13 -4.72
CA TYR A 369 -11.57 18.95 -4.81
C TYR A 369 -11.52 19.78 -6.09
N ALA A 370 -10.76 20.86 -6.04
CA ALA A 370 -10.51 21.74 -7.17
C ALA A 370 -9.06 22.26 -7.15
N GLN A 371 -8.43 22.25 -8.32
CA GLN A 371 -7.13 22.86 -8.56
C GLN A 371 -7.27 24.08 -9.45
N LYS A 372 -6.57 25.15 -9.13
CA LYS A 372 -6.59 26.41 -9.89
C LYS A 372 -5.18 26.98 -10.05
N PRO A 373 -4.74 27.31 -11.27
CA PRO A 373 -3.54 28.12 -11.47
C PRO A 373 -3.80 29.57 -11.02
N VAL A 374 -2.88 30.12 -10.25
CA VAL A 374 -2.91 31.52 -9.78
C VAL A 374 -1.58 32.17 -10.17
N GLY A 375 -1.54 32.79 -11.36
CA GLY A 375 -0.27 33.19 -11.99
C GLY A 375 0.60 31.96 -12.28
N ALA A 376 1.81 31.96 -11.75
CA ALA A 376 2.72 30.81 -11.79
C ALA A 376 2.44 29.77 -10.67
N ALA A 377 1.66 30.13 -9.67
CA ALA A 377 1.35 29.25 -8.54
C ALA A 377 0.23 28.27 -8.85
N ARG A 378 0.23 27.14 -8.15
CA ARG A 378 -0.83 26.13 -8.17
C ARG A 378 -1.53 26.09 -6.82
N PHE A 379 -2.81 26.40 -6.81
CA PHE A 379 -3.68 26.31 -5.64
C PHE A 379 -4.57 25.07 -5.74
N GLU A 380 -4.68 24.32 -4.66
CA GLU A 380 -5.62 23.19 -4.50
C GLU A 380 -6.44 23.39 -3.24
N THR A 381 -7.71 23.04 -3.27
CA THR A 381 -8.58 22.97 -2.11
C THR A 381 -9.56 21.81 -2.26
N GLY A 382 -9.99 21.27 -1.15
CA GLY A 382 -10.96 20.18 -1.14
C GLY A 382 -11.56 19.95 0.23
N LEU A 383 -12.62 19.15 0.21
CA LEU A 383 -13.31 18.69 1.41
C LEU A 383 -13.45 17.17 1.36
N ASP A 384 -13.40 16.55 2.53
CA ASP A 384 -13.62 15.12 2.72
C ASP A 384 -14.64 14.87 3.81
N LEU A 385 -15.44 13.81 3.61
CA LEU A 385 -16.26 13.20 4.61
C LEU A 385 -15.98 11.70 4.61
N ASN A 386 -15.40 11.17 5.68
CA ASN A 386 -15.14 9.74 5.84
C ASN A 386 -15.93 9.23 7.02
N GLY A 387 -16.29 7.95 7.03
CA GLY A 387 -16.89 7.38 8.22
C GLY A 387 -17.04 5.88 8.16
N ARG A 388 -17.28 5.35 9.35
CA ARG A 388 -17.68 3.98 9.63
C ARG A 388 -18.94 4.01 10.46
N ALA A 389 -19.93 3.20 10.13
CA ALA A 389 -21.22 3.12 10.80
C ALA A 389 -21.62 1.66 11.00
N ASN A 390 -22.59 1.44 11.89
CA ASN A 390 -23.13 0.13 12.21
C ASN A 390 -22.00 -0.87 12.56
N LEU A 391 -20.98 -0.39 13.28
CA LEU A 391 -19.94 -1.29 13.76
C LEU A 391 -20.51 -2.05 14.95
N GLU A 392 -20.58 -3.36 14.77
CA GLU A 392 -20.96 -4.34 15.82
C GLU A 392 -19.81 -5.31 16.01
N ALA A 393 -19.60 -5.73 17.28
CA ALA A 393 -18.63 -6.75 17.64
C ALA A 393 -19.20 -7.68 18.69
N LEU A 394 -19.46 -8.93 18.31
CA LEU A 394 -19.97 -9.97 19.19
C LEU A 394 -18.83 -10.93 19.56
N GLU A 395 -18.60 -11.12 20.85
CA GLU A 395 -17.68 -12.12 21.38
C GLU A 395 -18.49 -13.37 21.78
N ILE A 396 -18.05 -14.54 21.30
CA ILE A 396 -18.62 -15.86 21.63
C ILE A 396 -17.53 -16.70 22.24
N ARG A 397 -17.76 -17.24 23.41
CA ARG A 397 -16.85 -18.17 24.11
C ARG A 397 -17.52 -19.51 24.31
N LEU A 398 -16.95 -20.54 23.70
CA LEU A 398 -17.35 -21.93 23.90
C LEU A 398 -16.30 -22.65 24.75
N ARG A 399 -16.74 -23.39 25.74
CA ARG A 399 -15.93 -24.34 26.52
C ARG A 399 -16.48 -25.72 26.32
N TYR A 400 -15.58 -26.68 26.14
CA TYR A 400 -15.95 -28.07 25.91
C TYR A 400 -15.49 -28.91 27.08
N ASP A 401 -16.28 -29.95 27.43
CA ASP A 401 -15.93 -30.95 28.41
C ASP A 401 -14.98 -32.02 27.81
N GLU A 402 -14.63 -33.00 28.63
CA GLU A 402 -13.73 -34.10 28.23
C GLU A 402 -14.32 -35.01 27.15
N THR A 403 -15.64 -34.97 26.95
CA THR A 403 -16.33 -35.74 25.89
C THR A 403 -16.40 -35.01 24.57
N GLY A 404 -16.01 -33.73 24.55
CA GLY A 404 -16.14 -32.84 23.40
C GLY A 404 -17.53 -32.20 23.26
N ALA A 405 -18.40 -32.32 24.26
CA ALA A 405 -19.66 -31.63 24.30
C ALA A 405 -19.47 -30.19 24.84
N VAL A 406 -20.33 -29.25 24.40
CA VAL A 406 -20.28 -27.87 24.88
C VAL A 406 -20.71 -27.83 26.34
N ALA A 407 -19.76 -27.53 27.24
CA ALA A 407 -19.99 -27.38 28.68
C ALA A 407 -20.53 -25.99 29.03
N SER A 408 -20.13 -24.95 28.33
CA SER A 408 -20.66 -23.61 28.49
C SER A 408 -20.55 -22.80 27.20
N SER A 409 -21.52 -21.90 27.01
CA SER A 409 -21.50 -20.89 25.94
C SER A 409 -21.76 -19.52 26.58
N THR A 410 -20.98 -18.52 26.20
CA THR A 410 -21.16 -17.13 26.63
C THR A 410 -21.09 -16.23 25.41
N GLU A 411 -22.04 -15.32 25.29
CA GLU A 411 -22.06 -14.30 24.27
C GLU A 411 -21.99 -12.92 24.92
N ILE A 412 -21.12 -12.06 24.45
CA ILE A 412 -20.91 -10.71 24.96
C ILE A 412 -20.90 -9.76 23.77
N LEU A 413 -21.85 -8.87 23.71
CA LEU A 413 -21.82 -7.75 22.75
C LEU A 413 -20.75 -6.75 23.22
N SER A 414 -19.64 -6.69 22.49
CA SER A 414 -18.49 -5.84 22.82
C SER A 414 -18.71 -4.41 22.35
N ILE A 415 -19.14 -4.25 21.11
CA ILE A 415 -19.47 -2.98 20.48
C ILE A 415 -20.91 -3.10 19.93
N GLU A 416 -21.72 -2.06 20.14
CA GLU A 416 -23.09 -2.00 19.65
C GLU A 416 -23.35 -0.68 18.92
N ASP A 417 -23.73 -0.76 17.63
CA ASP A 417 -24.04 0.38 16.76
C ASP A 417 -23.02 1.54 16.89
N ALA A 418 -21.73 1.20 16.87
CA ALA A 418 -20.72 2.23 16.93
C ALA A 418 -20.54 2.92 15.56
N ARG A 419 -20.27 4.23 15.64
CA ARG A 419 -20.13 5.09 14.46
C ARG A 419 -19.00 6.08 14.66
N ARG A 420 -18.25 6.33 13.58
CA ARG A 420 -17.26 7.42 13.46
C ARG A 420 -17.52 8.22 12.20
N VAL A 421 -17.42 9.53 12.28
CA VAL A 421 -17.51 10.45 11.14
C VAL A 421 -16.38 11.47 11.23
N ASP A 422 -15.58 11.55 10.19
CA ASP A 422 -14.47 12.48 10.04
C ASP A 422 -14.84 13.47 8.92
N ALA A 423 -14.85 14.76 9.18
CA ALA A 423 -15.08 15.80 8.21
C ALA A 423 -13.88 16.75 8.18
N GLY A 424 -13.31 16.98 7.00
CA GLY A 424 -12.11 17.80 6.81
C GLY A 424 -12.20 18.76 5.64
N LEU A 425 -11.61 19.94 5.81
CA LEU A 425 -11.42 20.95 4.77
C LEU A 425 -9.94 21.29 4.66
N TYR A 426 -9.38 21.28 3.44
CA TYR A 426 -7.98 21.61 3.22
C TYR A 426 -7.76 22.60 2.08
N ALA A 427 -6.61 23.28 2.14
CA ALA A 427 -6.08 24.09 1.06
C ALA A 427 -4.55 23.97 1.02
N SER A 428 -4.00 23.94 -0.19
CA SER A 428 -2.55 23.96 -0.42
C SER A 428 -2.17 24.89 -1.56
N LEU A 429 -0.95 25.40 -1.50
CA LEU A 429 -0.38 26.32 -2.48
C LEU A 429 1.06 25.91 -2.78
N GLU A 430 1.40 25.84 -4.06
CA GLU A 430 2.77 25.70 -4.54
C GLU A 430 3.12 26.95 -5.38
N VAL A 431 4.25 27.58 -5.06
CA VAL A 431 4.70 28.82 -5.70
C VAL A 431 6.13 28.62 -6.21
N PRO A 432 6.33 28.48 -7.54
CA PRO A 432 7.67 28.54 -8.11
C PRO A 432 8.19 29.99 -8.04
N VAL A 433 9.42 30.14 -7.54
CA VAL A 433 10.12 31.42 -7.40
C VAL A 433 11.36 31.39 -8.28
N GLY A 434 11.24 31.90 -9.51
CA GLY A 434 12.27 31.75 -10.53
C GLY A 434 12.41 30.30 -11.00
N GLU A 435 13.61 29.92 -11.46
CA GLU A 435 13.87 28.60 -12.08
C GLU A 435 14.30 27.51 -11.11
N ALA A 436 14.75 27.90 -9.92
CA ALA A 436 15.43 27.00 -9.00
C ALA A 436 14.87 26.96 -7.59
N LEU A 437 13.81 27.68 -7.29
CA LEU A 437 13.19 27.71 -5.98
C LEU A 437 11.68 27.46 -6.11
N SER A 438 11.14 26.55 -5.31
CA SER A 438 9.69 26.38 -5.13
C SER A 438 9.36 26.39 -3.64
N LEU A 439 8.31 27.11 -3.29
CA LEU A 439 7.74 27.15 -1.94
C LEU A 439 6.40 26.45 -1.99
N SER A 440 6.14 25.55 -1.06
CA SER A 440 4.84 24.90 -0.94
C SER A 440 4.38 24.88 0.51
N GLY A 441 3.07 24.93 0.70
CA GLY A 441 2.46 24.88 2.01
C GLY A 441 0.99 24.52 1.93
N GLY A 442 0.46 23.98 3.02
CA GLY A 442 -0.95 23.59 3.10
C GLY A 442 -1.43 23.55 4.54
N LEU A 443 -2.73 23.73 4.70
CA LEU A 443 -3.43 23.66 5.97
C LEU A 443 -4.69 22.79 5.80
N ARG A 444 -5.07 22.10 6.87
CA ARG A 444 -6.28 21.31 6.96
C ARG A 444 -6.88 21.38 8.36
N GLY A 445 -8.19 21.59 8.46
CA GLY A 445 -8.95 21.43 9.68
C GLY A 445 -9.86 20.21 9.59
N ASP A 446 -9.89 19.39 10.64
CA ASP A 446 -10.70 18.20 10.77
C ASP A 446 -11.55 18.23 12.03
N VAL A 447 -12.76 17.67 11.95
CA VAL A 447 -13.61 17.35 13.08
C VAL A 447 -13.95 15.86 13.00
N VAL A 448 -13.77 15.16 14.11
CA VAL A 448 -14.01 13.71 14.23
C VAL A 448 -15.01 13.48 15.36
N GLY A 449 -16.16 12.92 15.03
CA GLY A 449 -17.16 12.50 16.02
C GLY A 449 -17.25 10.97 16.09
N THR A 450 -17.23 10.40 17.29
CA THR A 450 -17.40 8.96 17.53
C THR A 450 -18.55 8.71 18.50
N ARG A 451 -19.27 7.62 18.28
CA ARG A 451 -20.40 7.16 19.13
C ARG A 451 -20.37 5.67 19.28
N ASN A 452 -20.79 5.19 20.46
CA ASN A 452 -21.13 3.80 20.74
C ASN A 452 -22.45 3.75 21.51
N ARG A 453 -23.35 2.82 21.23
CA ARG A 453 -24.69 2.77 21.79
C ARG A 453 -24.96 1.47 22.55
N GLY A 454 -24.13 1.15 23.50
CA GLY A 454 -24.25 -0.05 24.31
C GLY A 454 -23.00 -0.91 24.29
N GLY A 455 -23.16 -2.24 24.35
CA GLY A 455 -22.03 -3.16 24.44
C GLY A 455 -21.30 -3.09 25.77
N TYR A 456 -20.03 -3.51 25.79
CA TYR A 456 -19.25 -3.62 27.02
C TYR A 456 -19.00 -2.28 27.74
N PHE A 457 -18.75 -1.22 26.98
CA PHE A 457 -18.46 0.11 27.52
C PHE A 457 -19.71 1.01 27.67
N GLY A 458 -20.89 0.53 27.26
CA GLY A 458 -22.13 1.33 27.28
C GLY A 458 -22.14 2.48 26.29
N ASP A 459 -23.04 3.43 26.53
CA ASP A 459 -23.17 4.62 25.68
C ASP A 459 -21.97 5.56 25.83
N GLN A 460 -21.35 5.90 24.72
CA GLN A 460 -20.17 6.78 24.64
C GLN A 460 -20.31 7.77 23.47
N ASP A 461 -19.96 9.01 23.69
CA ASP A 461 -19.88 10.06 22.67
C ASP A 461 -18.58 10.85 22.86
N THR A 462 -17.81 11.06 21.77
CA THR A 462 -16.57 11.82 21.78
C THR A 462 -16.44 12.64 20.50
N ASP A 463 -16.11 13.92 20.63
CA ASP A 463 -15.87 14.82 19.53
C ASP A 463 -14.45 15.43 19.67
N ASN A 464 -13.67 15.34 18.60
CA ASN A 464 -12.31 15.88 18.53
C ASN A 464 -12.18 16.84 17.35
N ALA A 465 -11.32 17.85 17.48
CA ALA A 465 -10.93 18.73 16.38
C ALA A 465 -9.42 18.77 16.25
N SER A 466 -8.91 18.81 15.02
CA SER A 466 -7.48 18.87 14.76
C SER A 466 -7.15 19.84 13.64
N LEU A 467 -6.00 20.50 13.77
CA LEU A 467 -5.38 21.32 12.71
C LEU A 467 -4.10 20.65 12.25
N SER A 468 -3.99 20.37 10.97
CA SER A 468 -2.79 19.84 10.31
C SER A 468 -2.25 20.86 9.32
N GLY A 469 -0.96 20.77 9.02
CA GLY A 469 -0.34 21.67 8.05
C GLY A 469 1.05 21.22 7.65
N PHE A 470 1.56 21.77 6.56
CA PHE A 470 2.95 21.62 6.15
C PHE A 470 3.48 22.91 5.50
N GLY A 471 4.79 23.06 5.56
CA GLY A 471 5.54 24.03 4.78
C GLY A 471 6.81 23.41 4.25
N ALA A 472 7.13 23.64 2.98
CA ALA A 472 8.31 23.07 2.35
C ALA A 472 8.99 24.06 1.39
N VAL A 473 10.31 23.88 1.28
CA VAL A 473 11.19 24.63 0.38
C VAL A 473 11.93 23.63 -0.48
N THR A 474 11.83 23.77 -1.80
CA THR A 474 12.58 22.98 -2.79
C THR A 474 13.54 23.89 -3.53
N VAL A 475 14.80 23.48 -3.62
CA VAL A 475 15.89 24.21 -4.28
C VAL A 475 16.55 23.33 -5.30
N GLY A 476 16.72 23.81 -6.53
CA GLY A 476 17.32 23.08 -7.65
C GLY A 476 16.39 23.04 -8.89
N PRO A 477 16.82 22.37 -10.00
CA PRO A 477 18.04 21.56 -10.08
C PRO A 477 19.33 22.38 -10.27
N PHE A 478 20.41 22.01 -9.57
CA PHE A 478 21.75 22.53 -9.78
C PHE A 478 22.70 21.36 -10.08
N GLY A 479 23.24 21.26 -11.29
CA GLY A 479 24.09 20.14 -11.67
C GLY A 479 23.44 18.76 -11.51
N GLY A 480 22.11 18.69 -11.63
CA GLY A 480 21.33 17.48 -11.42
C GLY A 480 20.86 17.26 -9.96
N PHE A 481 21.25 18.08 -9.01
CA PHE A 481 20.81 18.00 -7.61
C PHE A 481 19.59 18.86 -7.34
N THR A 482 18.64 18.31 -6.59
CA THR A 482 17.49 19.01 -6.02
C THR A 482 17.39 18.67 -4.53
N ALA A 483 17.26 19.68 -3.67
CA ALA A 483 17.07 19.52 -2.24
C ALA A 483 15.70 20.04 -1.82
N THR A 484 15.02 19.33 -0.93
CA THR A 484 13.74 19.74 -0.36
C THR A 484 13.78 19.57 1.14
N ALA A 485 13.40 20.60 1.88
CA ALA A 485 13.19 20.56 3.32
C ALA A 485 11.72 20.85 3.62
N GLN A 486 11.15 20.12 4.57
CA GLN A 486 9.72 20.21 4.95
C GLN A 486 9.56 20.08 6.46
N VAL A 487 8.61 20.82 7.01
CA VAL A 487 8.07 20.61 8.36
C VAL A 487 6.57 20.44 8.23
N ALA A 488 6.01 19.46 8.95
CA ALA A 488 4.60 19.18 8.92
C ALA A 488 4.06 18.80 10.30
N ARG A 489 2.77 19.06 10.52
CA ARG A 489 2.00 18.60 11.66
C ARG A 489 0.87 17.72 11.17
N GLY A 490 0.74 16.53 11.75
CA GLY A 490 -0.32 15.58 11.49
C GLY A 490 -1.00 15.09 12.77
N PHE A 491 -2.08 14.32 12.62
CA PHE A 491 -2.80 13.70 13.73
C PHE A 491 -3.35 12.33 13.35
N ARG A 492 -3.67 11.52 14.37
CA ARG A 492 -4.46 10.29 14.27
C ARG A 492 -5.49 10.25 15.39
N ASP A 493 -6.75 10.16 15.04
CA ASP A 493 -7.81 9.92 16.01
C ASP A 493 -7.93 8.41 16.32
N PRO A 494 -8.15 7.99 17.57
CA PRO A 494 -8.35 6.58 17.91
C PRO A 494 -9.48 5.95 17.09
N THR A 495 -9.27 4.73 16.63
CA THR A 495 -10.31 3.99 15.94
C THR A 495 -11.43 3.59 16.92
N LEU A 496 -12.63 3.29 16.39
CA LEU A 496 -13.72 2.77 17.22
C LEU A 496 -13.30 1.53 18.02
N SER A 497 -12.44 0.72 17.43
CA SER A 497 -11.94 -0.47 18.08
C SER A 497 -10.82 -0.22 19.09
N ASP A 498 -9.99 0.80 18.93
CA ASP A 498 -9.04 1.22 19.96
C ASP A 498 -9.79 1.67 21.23
N ARG A 499 -10.96 2.28 21.06
CA ARG A 499 -11.81 2.76 22.16
C ARG A 499 -12.73 1.69 22.75
N TYR A 500 -13.45 0.93 21.91
CA TYR A 500 -14.61 0.19 22.37
C TYR A 500 -14.53 -1.33 22.19
N TYR A 501 -13.55 -1.85 21.47
CA TYR A 501 -13.44 -3.29 21.26
C TYR A 501 -12.98 -4.01 22.53
N ARG A 502 -13.64 -5.13 22.82
CA ARG A 502 -13.19 -6.11 23.81
C ARG A 502 -13.39 -7.51 23.21
N GLY A 503 -12.34 -8.32 23.19
CA GLY A 503 -12.46 -9.66 22.64
C GLY A 503 -11.15 -10.27 22.16
N PRO A 504 -11.21 -11.49 21.61
CA PRO A 504 -10.06 -12.18 21.04
C PRO A 504 -9.55 -11.50 19.80
N THR A 505 -8.25 -11.57 19.59
CA THR A 505 -7.56 -11.09 18.39
C THR A 505 -6.52 -12.10 17.99
N GLY A 506 -5.96 -11.97 16.79
CA GLY A 506 -4.84 -12.82 16.38
C GLY A 506 -3.58 -12.72 17.27
N ARG A 507 -3.54 -11.84 18.28
CA ARG A 507 -2.41 -11.68 19.19
C ARG A 507 -2.74 -11.96 20.67
N GLY A 508 -3.97 -12.30 20.99
CA GLY A 508 -4.46 -12.53 22.33
C GLY A 508 -5.78 -11.79 22.54
N TYR A 509 -6.10 -11.46 23.77
CA TYR A 509 -7.33 -10.76 24.17
C TYR A 509 -7.04 -9.27 24.36
N ILE A 510 -7.81 -8.41 23.71
CA ILE A 510 -7.65 -6.96 23.80
C ILE A 510 -8.89 -6.34 24.49
N THR A 511 -8.66 -5.33 25.30
CA THR A 511 -9.69 -4.43 25.82
C THR A 511 -9.33 -3.00 25.42
N GLY A 512 -10.25 -2.32 24.77
CA GLY A 512 -10.14 -0.93 24.36
C GLY A 512 -10.13 0.04 25.53
N ASN A 513 -9.94 1.32 25.23
CA ASN A 513 -9.99 2.40 26.21
C ASN A 513 -10.80 3.59 25.64
N PRO A 514 -12.02 3.86 26.17
CA PRO A 514 -12.86 4.98 25.71
C PRO A 514 -12.19 6.36 25.86
N ASP A 515 -11.29 6.51 26.85
CA ASP A 515 -10.66 7.77 27.23
C ASP A 515 -9.42 8.12 26.37
N LEU A 516 -9.16 7.36 25.30
CA LEU A 516 -8.04 7.66 24.41
C LEU A 516 -8.18 9.03 23.74
N GLU A 517 -7.07 9.78 23.77
CA GLU A 517 -6.93 11.05 23.09
C GLU A 517 -6.30 10.89 21.70
N PRO A 518 -6.51 11.82 20.75
CA PRO A 518 -5.81 11.78 19.46
C PRO A 518 -4.30 11.92 19.60
N GLU A 519 -3.56 11.11 18.83
CA GLU A 519 -2.13 11.31 18.64
C GLU A 519 -1.88 12.56 17.78
N THR A 520 -0.85 13.32 18.08
CA THR A 520 -0.34 14.37 17.20
C THR A 520 1.12 14.15 16.86
N SER A 521 1.56 14.61 15.70
CA SER A 521 2.96 14.48 15.27
C SER A 521 3.49 15.78 14.69
N LEU A 522 4.72 16.14 15.08
CA LEU A 522 5.54 17.15 14.43
C LEU A 522 6.67 16.45 13.67
N GLN A 523 6.76 16.70 12.38
CA GLN A 523 7.61 15.99 11.45
C GLN A 523 8.54 16.94 10.73
N ALA A 524 9.82 16.59 10.63
CA ALA A 524 10.80 17.27 9.82
C ALA A 524 11.43 16.28 8.83
N ASP A 525 11.40 16.62 7.56
CA ASP A 525 11.90 15.79 6.46
C ASP A 525 12.89 16.59 5.62
N LEU A 526 13.97 15.92 5.21
CA LEU A 526 14.95 16.43 4.26
C LEU A 526 15.13 15.40 3.14
N ALA A 527 15.03 15.84 1.89
CA ALA A 527 15.28 15.01 0.71
C ALA A 527 16.37 15.64 -0.15
N LEU A 528 17.34 14.83 -0.56
CA LEU A 528 18.36 15.20 -1.55
C LEU A 528 18.24 14.26 -2.74
N ARG A 529 17.89 14.79 -3.91
CA ARG A 529 17.72 14.04 -5.15
C ARG A 529 18.82 14.39 -6.14
N TYR A 530 19.29 13.38 -6.85
CA TYR A 530 20.27 13.52 -7.93
C TYR A 530 19.77 12.81 -9.18
N ALA A 531 19.76 13.54 -10.30
CA ALA A 531 19.32 13.00 -11.57
C ALA A 531 20.21 13.52 -12.70
N ALA A 532 21.21 12.75 -13.08
CA ALA A 532 22.05 13.04 -14.23
C ALA A 532 22.61 11.76 -14.87
N GLY A 533 22.67 11.75 -16.18
CA GLY A 533 23.21 10.63 -16.90
C GLY A 533 22.47 9.32 -16.63
N PRO A 534 23.21 8.21 -16.42
CA PRO A 534 22.61 6.92 -16.11
C PRO A 534 22.22 6.78 -14.63
N VAL A 535 22.49 7.79 -13.80
CA VAL A 535 22.32 7.74 -12.35
C VAL A 535 21.07 8.46 -11.94
N ARG A 536 20.29 7.85 -11.09
CA ARG A 536 19.22 8.44 -10.29
C ARG A 536 19.48 8.03 -8.85
N ALA A 537 19.46 8.98 -7.95
CA ALA A 537 19.66 8.71 -6.54
C ALA A 537 18.82 9.67 -5.70
N VAL A 538 18.39 9.19 -4.54
CA VAL A 538 17.74 10.01 -3.53
C VAL A 538 18.17 9.54 -2.15
N ALA A 539 18.31 10.48 -1.26
CA ALA A 539 18.51 10.25 0.17
C ALA A 539 17.50 11.07 0.95
N TYR A 540 16.93 10.46 1.99
CA TYR A 540 16.06 11.12 2.95
C TYR A 540 16.67 11.04 4.34
N ALA A 541 16.40 12.08 5.14
CA ALA A 541 16.57 12.07 6.58
C ALA A 541 15.30 12.65 7.20
N TYR A 542 14.82 12.05 8.29
CA TYR A 542 13.61 12.51 8.95
C TYR A 542 13.65 12.31 10.46
N GLU A 543 12.90 13.17 11.17
CA GLU A 543 12.60 13.05 12.59
C GLU A 543 11.12 13.39 12.83
N TYR A 544 10.41 12.49 13.50
CA TYR A 544 9.01 12.62 13.88
C TYR A 544 8.90 12.55 15.40
N ARG A 545 8.30 13.55 16.00
CA ARG A 545 7.90 13.58 17.41
C ARG A 545 6.40 13.36 17.46
N ILE A 546 5.98 12.38 18.24
CA ILE A 546 4.60 11.97 18.39
C ILE A 546 4.23 12.19 19.85
N GLU A 547 3.21 13.00 20.09
CA GLU A 547 2.60 13.22 21.40
C GLU A 547 1.37 12.33 21.53
N ASP A 548 1.07 11.88 22.74
CA ASP A 548 -0.08 11.04 23.09
C ASP A 548 -0.13 9.74 22.27
N LEU A 549 1.02 9.12 22.04
CA LEU A 549 1.13 7.89 21.28
C LEU A 549 0.15 6.83 21.81
N ILE A 550 -0.78 6.38 20.96
CA ILE A 550 -1.69 5.28 21.29
C ILE A 550 -0.90 3.97 21.25
N GLU A 551 -0.58 3.48 22.43
CA GLU A 551 0.23 2.29 22.63
C GLU A 551 -0.63 1.15 23.16
N ARG A 552 -0.40 -0.04 22.62
CA ARG A 552 -0.90 -1.27 23.19
C ARG A 552 0.12 -1.77 24.22
N TYR A 553 -0.31 -2.03 25.45
CA TYR A 553 0.53 -2.59 26.49
C TYR A 553 -0.05 -3.88 27.04
N GLN A 554 0.80 -4.75 27.56
CA GLN A 554 0.44 -6.04 28.10
C GLN A 554 0.39 -5.99 29.63
N THR A 555 -0.70 -6.48 30.22
CA THR A 555 -0.87 -6.55 31.69
C THR A 555 -0.71 -7.96 32.24
N ALA A 556 -0.94 -8.99 31.41
CA ALA A 556 -0.73 -10.39 31.68
C ALA A 556 -0.49 -11.13 30.37
N PRO A 557 0.04 -12.36 30.37
CA PRO A 557 0.19 -13.14 29.15
C PRO A 557 -1.11 -13.19 28.36
N ASP A 558 -1.05 -12.76 27.07
CA ASP A 558 -2.19 -12.67 26.13
C ASP A 558 -3.26 -11.63 26.44
N PHE A 559 -3.09 -10.75 27.44
CA PHE A 559 -4.05 -9.67 27.76
C PHE A 559 -3.47 -8.30 27.50
N PHE A 560 -4.08 -7.56 26.60
CA PHE A 560 -3.62 -6.27 26.13
C PHE A 560 -4.67 -5.19 26.36
N PHE A 561 -4.17 -3.97 26.62
CA PHE A 561 -4.97 -2.75 26.77
C PHE A 561 -4.34 -1.62 25.94
N PHE A 562 -5.08 -0.53 25.76
CA PHE A 562 -4.60 0.68 25.12
C PHE A 562 -4.45 1.84 26.11
N ARG A 563 -3.46 2.67 25.87
CA ARG A 563 -3.25 3.94 26.58
C ARG A 563 -2.65 4.98 25.65
N ASN A 564 -2.80 6.26 25.98
CA ASN A 564 -1.92 7.28 25.48
C ASN A 564 -0.62 7.23 26.28
N ARG A 565 0.48 7.10 25.60
CA ARG A 565 1.82 7.22 26.16
C ARG A 565 2.34 8.59 25.80
N GLY A 566 3.04 9.29 26.67
CA GLY A 566 3.55 10.65 26.49
C GLY A 566 4.21 10.91 25.13
N GLU A 567 5.47 11.26 25.08
CA GLU A 567 6.17 11.55 23.83
C GLU A 567 6.92 10.33 23.28
N ALA A 568 6.86 10.15 21.96
CA ALA A 568 7.69 9.20 21.23
C ALA A 568 8.44 9.91 20.09
N ARG A 569 9.58 9.34 19.70
CA ARG A 569 10.39 9.84 18.61
C ARG A 569 10.71 8.72 17.62
N VAL A 570 10.47 8.98 16.34
CA VAL A 570 10.92 8.11 15.22
C VAL A 570 11.84 8.94 14.34
N ARG A 571 13.05 8.46 14.08
CA ARG A 571 14.02 9.11 13.20
C ARG A 571 14.69 8.09 12.30
N GLY A 572 15.05 8.49 11.09
CA GLY A 572 15.68 7.57 10.16
C GLY A 572 16.29 8.22 8.95
N ILE A 573 16.97 7.36 8.20
CA ILE A 573 17.52 7.68 6.89
C ILE A 573 17.07 6.62 5.90
N GLU A 574 16.82 7.05 4.67
CA GLU A 574 16.47 6.19 3.54
C GLU A 574 17.33 6.57 2.34
N ALA A 575 17.64 5.61 1.48
CA ALA A 575 18.34 5.86 0.23
C ALA A 575 17.83 4.94 -0.87
N GLU A 576 17.72 5.48 -2.08
CA GLU A 576 17.42 4.74 -3.29
C GLU A 576 18.38 5.17 -4.39
N VAL A 577 18.94 4.21 -5.10
CA VAL A 577 19.85 4.45 -6.23
C VAL A 577 19.45 3.54 -7.39
N GLN A 578 19.33 4.13 -8.56
CA GLN A 578 19.13 3.42 -9.81
C GLN A 578 20.23 3.77 -10.79
N LEU A 579 20.87 2.73 -11.31
CA LEU A 579 21.91 2.84 -12.30
C LEU A 579 21.51 2.08 -13.56
N ARG A 580 21.63 2.76 -14.71
CA ARG A 580 21.65 2.08 -15.99
C ARG A 580 23.08 1.74 -16.35
N LEU A 581 23.33 0.47 -16.55
CA LEU A 581 24.62 -0.04 -16.95
C LEU A 581 24.61 -0.34 -18.46
N PRO A 582 25.78 -0.41 -19.11
CA PRO A 582 25.87 -0.83 -20.49
C PRO A 582 25.23 -2.22 -20.72
N SER A 583 24.89 -2.54 -21.95
CA SER A 583 24.36 -3.84 -22.38
C SER A 583 23.00 -4.21 -21.76
N GLY A 584 22.19 -3.21 -21.39
CA GLY A 584 20.81 -3.42 -20.93
C GLY A 584 20.68 -3.90 -19.48
N PHE A 585 21.73 -3.77 -18.67
CA PHE A 585 21.63 -4.00 -17.24
C PHE A 585 21.04 -2.80 -16.50
N SER A 586 20.29 -3.05 -15.46
CA SER A 586 19.88 -2.06 -14.47
C SER A 586 20.21 -2.56 -13.06
N LEU A 587 20.76 -1.67 -12.25
CA LEU A 587 21.06 -1.91 -10.84
C LEU A 587 20.20 -0.98 -10.01
N GLU A 588 19.52 -1.54 -9.02
CA GLU A 588 18.71 -0.84 -8.04
C GLU A 588 19.22 -1.16 -6.64
N LEU A 589 19.39 -0.13 -5.84
CA LEU A 589 19.77 -0.24 -4.44
C LEU A 589 18.74 0.52 -3.62
N THR A 590 18.20 -0.11 -2.58
CA THR A 590 17.41 0.54 -1.55
C THR A 590 17.99 0.26 -0.18
N ALA A 591 18.00 1.26 0.69
CA ALA A 591 18.47 1.11 2.05
C ALA A 591 17.62 1.96 2.99
N HIS A 592 17.41 1.47 4.20
CA HIS A 592 16.87 2.27 5.29
C HIS A 592 17.44 1.84 6.64
N ALA A 593 17.52 2.81 7.54
CA ALA A 593 17.81 2.59 8.94
C ALA A 593 17.00 3.59 9.76
N LEU A 594 16.25 3.10 10.74
CA LEU A 594 15.44 3.96 11.60
C LEU A 594 15.44 3.47 13.03
N ARG A 595 15.09 4.38 13.93
CA ARG A 595 14.99 4.13 15.35
C ARG A 595 13.73 4.80 15.88
N GLY A 596 12.96 4.05 16.64
CA GLY A 596 11.80 4.53 17.38
C GLY A 596 12.00 4.32 18.88
N GLU A 597 11.70 5.34 19.67
CA GLU A 597 11.86 5.29 21.13
C GLU A 597 10.79 6.14 21.81
N ALA A 598 10.29 5.70 22.94
CA ALA A 598 9.52 6.51 23.85
C ALA A 598 10.48 7.41 24.65
N LEU A 599 10.14 8.69 24.80
CA LEU A 599 11.04 9.68 25.40
C LEU A 599 10.95 9.73 26.94
N ASP A 600 9.92 9.14 27.51
CA ASP A 600 9.71 9.06 28.97
C ASP A 600 10.68 8.07 29.66
N ASP A 601 10.97 6.92 29.03
CA ASP A 601 11.80 5.85 29.61
C ASP A 601 12.87 5.31 28.66
N GLY A 602 12.90 5.77 27.40
CA GLY A 602 13.88 5.35 26.40
C GLY A 602 13.64 3.94 25.83
N THR A 603 12.48 3.30 26.09
CA THR A 603 12.14 1.98 25.53
C THR A 603 11.91 2.08 24.01
N GLY A 604 12.20 0.99 23.28
CA GLY A 604 11.88 0.86 21.86
C GLY A 604 10.38 0.93 21.60
N LEU A 605 9.98 1.30 20.39
CA LEU A 605 8.60 1.25 19.92
C LEU A 605 8.35 -0.04 19.14
N ASP A 606 7.13 -0.59 19.26
CA ASP A 606 6.69 -1.72 18.44
C ASP A 606 6.63 -1.32 16.95
N GLY A 607 6.99 -2.26 16.07
CA GLY A 607 6.86 -2.12 14.61
C GLY A 607 8.04 -1.43 13.93
N ILE A 608 9.11 -1.09 14.64
CA ILE A 608 10.31 -0.50 14.05
C ILE A 608 11.10 -1.59 13.33
N PRO A 609 11.27 -1.51 11.98
CA PRO A 609 12.05 -2.52 11.26
C PRO A 609 13.55 -2.37 11.51
N PRO A 610 14.33 -3.46 11.40
CA PRO A 610 15.78 -3.40 11.44
C PRO A 610 16.35 -2.65 10.24
N PRO A 611 17.60 -2.16 10.31
CA PRO A 611 18.30 -1.62 9.15
C PRO A 611 18.29 -2.63 8.00
N THR A 612 17.97 -2.16 6.80
CA THR A 612 17.83 -3.04 5.62
C THR A 612 18.57 -2.46 4.43
N LEU A 613 19.26 -3.31 3.69
CA LEU A 613 19.91 -3.02 2.42
C LEU A 613 19.46 -4.03 1.39
N THR A 614 18.94 -3.56 0.26
CA THR A 614 18.54 -4.43 -0.87
C THR A 614 19.27 -3.99 -2.13
N LEU A 615 19.78 -4.96 -2.87
CA LEU A 615 20.43 -4.76 -4.15
C LEU A 615 19.79 -5.68 -5.19
N ARG A 616 19.29 -5.12 -6.29
CA ARG A 616 18.71 -5.87 -7.41
C ARG A 616 19.45 -5.56 -8.71
N LEU A 617 19.98 -6.58 -9.35
CA LEU A 617 20.53 -6.51 -10.70
C LEU A 617 19.56 -7.17 -11.67
N ARG A 618 19.10 -6.44 -12.67
CA ARG A 618 18.21 -6.93 -13.73
C ARG A 618 18.84 -6.77 -15.09
N ARG A 619 18.53 -7.70 -16.00
CA ARG A 619 18.83 -7.58 -17.42
C ARG A 619 17.65 -8.02 -18.27
N ASP A 620 17.36 -7.22 -19.29
CA ASP A 620 16.39 -7.54 -20.34
C ASP A 620 17.10 -7.95 -21.63
N PHE A 621 16.72 -9.12 -22.17
CA PHE A 621 17.31 -9.73 -23.38
C PHE A 621 16.33 -9.68 -24.57
N GLY A 622 15.41 -8.72 -24.60
CA GLY A 622 14.33 -8.62 -25.57
C GLY A 622 13.15 -9.54 -25.25
N ARG A 623 13.20 -10.81 -25.66
CA ARG A 623 12.12 -11.78 -25.34
C ARG A 623 12.28 -12.43 -23.97
N ALA A 624 13.42 -12.30 -23.33
CA ALA A 624 13.69 -12.86 -22.02
C ALA A 624 14.14 -11.76 -21.06
N TRP A 625 13.98 -11.99 -19.79
CA TRP A 625 14.50 -11.15 -18.71
C TRP A 625 14.99 -12.02 -17.56
N ALA A 626 15.93 -11.50 -16.80
CA ALA A 626 16.36 -12.12 -15.56
C ALA A 626 16.75 -11.05 -14.54
N TRP A 627 16.58 -11.36 -13.26
CA TRP A 627 17.08 -10.54 -12.17
C TRP A 627 17.56 -11.40 -11.00
N VAL A 628 18.48 -10.83 -10.23
CA VAL A 628 18.95 -11.35 -8.95
C VAL A 628 18.82 -10.25 -7.91
N ARG A 629 18.36 -10.59 -6.71
CA ARG A 629 18.19 -9.69 -5.56
C ARG A 629 18.88 -10.26 -4.34
N GLY A 630 19.80 -9.48 -3.74
CA GLY A 630 20.31 -9.71 -2.40
C GLY A 630 19.67 -8.73 -1.43
N ALA A 631 19.24 -9.19 -0.26
CA ALA A 631 18.72 -8.34 0.82
C ALA A 631 19.37 -8.71 2.15
N GLY A 632 19.98 -7.71 2.81
CA GLY A 632 20.54 -7.84 4.16
C GLY A 632 19.68 -7.09 5.16
N TYR A 633 19.34 -7.75 6.24
CA TYR A 633 18.58 -7.23 7.37
C TYR A 633 19.49 -7.23 8.59
N GLY A 634 19.64 -6.08 9.24
CA GLY A 634 20.40 -5.96 10.48
C GLY A 634 19.71 -6.62 11.67
N GLU A 635 20.38 -6.59 12.78
CA GLU A 635 19.84 -7.02 14.08
C GLU A 635 18.75 -6.04 14.54
N LEU A 636 17.68 -6.56 15.14
CA LEU A 636 16.73 -5.79 15.94
C LEU A 636 17.13 -5.92 17.40
N ASP A 637 17.98 -5.00 17.86
CA ASP A 637 18.56 -4.96 19.19
C ASP A 637 17.76 -4.12 20.21
N ARG A 638 16.72 -3.42 19.76
CA ARG A 638 15.84 -2.56 20.57
C ARG A 638 14.37 -2.78 20.22
N PRO A 639 13.84 -3.96 20.54
CA PRO A 639 12.45 -4.27 20.29
C PRO A 639 11.51 -3.39 21.12
N GLY A 640 10.28 -3.25 20.68
CA GLY A 640 9.21 -2.63 21.47
C GLY A 640 8.71 -3.54 22.59
N PRO A 641 7.77 -3.05 23.43
CA PRO A 641 7.30 -3.75 24.63
C PRO A 641 6.64 -5.12 24.36
N THR A 642 6.15 -5.36 23.15
CA THR A 642 5.48 -6.62 22.77
C THR A 642 6.31 -7.47 21.79
N GLU A 643 7.57 -7.11 21.59
CA GLU A 643 8.50 -7.70 20.63
C GLU A 643 9.70 -8.34 21.33
N GLN A 644 10.52 -9.05 20.56
CA GLN A 644 11.77 -9.66 21.00
C GLN A 644 12.93 -9.26 20.10
N GLU A 645 14.15 -9.33 20.61
CA GLU A 645 15.36 -9.20 19.81
C GLU A 645 15.38 -10.24 18.69
N ARG A 646 15.92 -9.85 17.55
CA ARG A 646 16.05 -10.71 16.39
C ARG A 646 17.41 -10.53 15.74
N PRO A 647 18.16 -11.62 15.50
CA PRO A 647 19.43 -11.55 14.80
C PRO A 647 19.26 -11.05 13.36
N GLY A 648 20.31 -10.48 12.82
CA GLY A 648 20.37 -10.12 11.41
C GLY A 648 20.43 -11.36 10.51
N TYR A 649 19.96 -11.20 9.27
CA TYR A 649 19.94 -12.28 8.28
C TYR A 649 20.09 -11.71 6.86
N ALA A 650 20.36 -12.59 5.88
CA ALA A 650 20.49 -12.21 4.48
C ALA A 650 19.69 -13.15 3.58
N LEU A 651 19.03 -12.61 2.58
CA LEU A 651 18.24 -13.34 1.60
C LEU A 651 18.79 -13.16 0.20
N LEU A 652 18.72 -14.22 -0.59
CA LEU A 652 19.04 -14.21 -2.01
C LEU A 652 17.81 -14.70 -2.79
N ASP A 653 17.33 -13.88 -3.72
CA ASP A 653 16.24 -14.22 -4.63
C ASP A 653 16.70 -14.07 -6.08
N ALA A 654 16.11 -14.84 -6.98
CA ALA A 654 16.36 -14.71 -8.42
C ALA A 654 15.12 -15.09 -9.22
N ALA A 655 14.94 -14.45 -10.38
CA ALA A 655 13.93 -14.87 -11.31
C ALA A 655 14.39 -14.69 -12.76
N ALA A 656 13.76 -15.48 -13.63
CA ALA A 656 13.91 -15.36 -15.07
C ALA A 656 12.56 -15.60 -15.75
N GLY A 657 12.36 -14.97 -16.90
CA GLY A 657 11.16 -15.17 -17.70
C GLY A 657 11.44 -15.06 -19.20
N VAL A 658 10.54 -15.65 -19.97
CA VAL A 658 10.60 -15.64 -21.43
C VAL A 658 9.22 -15.39 -22.04
N ARG A 659 9.15 -14.56 -23.08
CA ARG A 659 7.94 -14.30 -23.86
C ARG A 659 7.89 -15.23 -25.07
N VAL A 660 6.79 -16.00 -25.14
CA VAL A 660 6.50 -16.95 -26.22
C VAL A 660 5.14 -16.61 -26.79
N GLY A 661 5.10 -15.90 -27.92
CA GLY A 661 3.84 -15.36 -28.45
C GLY A 661 3.16 -14.43 -27.47
N PRO A 662 1.86 -14.64 -27.15
CA PRO A 662 1.11 -13.82 -26.19
C PRO A 662 1.39 -14.18 -24.72
N ALA A 663 2.13 -15.26 -24.48
CA ALA A 663 2.42 -15.76 -23.14
C ALA A 663 3.80 -15.30 -22.64
N GLU A 664 3.88 -14.97 -21.36
CA GLU A 664 5.12 -14.79 -20.61
C GLU A 664 5.17 -15.89 -19.54
N LEU A 665 6.24 -16.70 -19.59
CA LEU A 665 6.52 -17.75 -18.62
C LEU A 665 7.63 -17.28 -17.72
N GLY A 666 7.49 -17.47 -16.42
CA GLY A 666 8.47 -17.07 -15.42
C GLY A 666 8.76 -18.16 -14.40
N LEU A 667 9.96 -18.14 -13.86
CA LEU A 667 10.38 -18.93 -12.72
C LEU A 667 11.04 -17.99 -11.70
N LEU A 668 10.58 -18.04 -10.47
CA LEU A 668 11.05 -17.25 -9.34
C LEU A 668 11.52 -18.18 -8.23
N GLY A 669 12.74 -17.96 -7.73
CA GLY A 669 13.25 -18.59 -6.50
C GLY A 669 13.39 -17.52 -5.43
N ARG A 670 12.82 -17.76 -4.26
CA ARG A 670 12.93 -16.92 -3.06
C ARG A 670 13.69 -17.66 -1.98
N ASN A 671 14.43 -16.90 -1.18
CA ASN A 671 15.28 -17.45 -0.12
C ASN A 671 16.13 -18.62 -0.63
N LEU A 672 16.90 -18.39 -1.70
CA LEU A 672 17.73 -19.42 -2.37
C LEU A 672 18.83 -19.99 -1.45
N LEU A 673 19.14 -19.30 -0.35
CA LEU A 673 20.12 -19.75 0.65
C LEU A 673 19.47 -20.64 1.72
N ASP A 674 18.15 -20.82 1.66
CA ASP A 674 17.36 -21.53 2.67
C ASP A 674 17.63 -21.01 4.11
N GLU A 675 17.76 -19.68 4.23
CA GLU A 675 18.06 -18.99 5.49
C GLU A 675 16.88 -19.06 6.45
N GLY A 676 17.17 -19.43 7.69
CA GLY A 676 16.18 -19.49 8.79
C GLY A 676 16.09 -18.16 9.52
N TYR A 677 14.95 -17.49 9.42
CA TYR A 677 14.70 -16.22 10.12
C TYR A 677 13.27 -16.12 10.62
N LEU A 678 13.01 -15.30 11.63
CA LEU A 678 11.66 -15.05 12.13
C LEU A 678 10.90 -14.09 11.22
N VAL A 679 9.64 -14.41 10.92
CA VAL A 679 8.78 -13.59 10.04
C VAL A 679 8.49 -12.21 10.63
N SER A 680 8.47 -12.08 11.97
CA SER A 680 8.20 -10.83 12.68
C SER A 680 8.96 -10.79 14.01
N PRO A 681 9.05 -9.65 14.69
CA PRO A 681 9.64 -9.55 16.02
C PRO A 681 8.69 -9.97 17.16
N ASP A 682 7.46 -10.38 16.89
CA ASP A 682 6.52 -10.86 17.92
C ASP A 682 7.15 -12.00 18.73
N SER A 683 6.99 -12.00 20.05
CA SER A 683 7.56 -13.01 20.95
C SER A 683 7.11 -14.45 20.66
N ARG A 684 6.13 -14.63 19.80
CA ARG A 684 5.61 -15.94 19.35
C ARG A 684 5.74 -16.12 17.85
N ALA A 685 6.59 -15.35 17.20
CA ALA A 685 6.86 -15.51 15.78
C ALA A 685 7.39 -16.90 15.44
N VAL A 686 7.08 -17.34 14.25
CA VAL A 686 7.57 -18.59 13.67
C VAL A 686 8.64 -18.31 12.63
N LEU A 687 9.34 -19.34 12.19
CA LEU A 687 10.28 -19.23 11.07
C LEU A 687 9.54 -18.90 9.77
N ALA A 688 10.13 -18.02 9.00
CA ALA A 688 9.69 -17.65 7.68
C ALA A 688 9.78 -18.82 6.69
N PRO A 689 9.13 -18.73 5.51
CA PRO A 689 9.34 -19.69 4.44
C PRO A 689 10.82 -19.84 4.10
N GLY A 690 11.29 -21.08 4.03
CA GLY A 690 12.59 -21.45 3.49
C GLY A 690 12.64 -21.28 1.97
N LEU A 691 13.45 -22.08 1.30
CA LEU A 691 13.54 -22.08 -0.16
C LEU A 691 12.17 -22.26 -0.81
N THR A 692 11.74 -21.27 -1.55
CA THR A 692 10.45 -21.28 -2.26
C THR A 692 10.68 -21.08 -3.76
N VAL A 693 10.02 -21.89 -4.59
CA VAL A 693 10.08 -21.79 -6.05
C VAL A 693 8.66 -21.56 -6.58
N VAL A 694 8.50 -20.54 -7.43
CA VAL A 694 7.19 -20.18 -8.02
C VAL A 694 7.31 -20.14 -9.55
N ALA A 695 6.55 -20.98 -10.22
CA ALA A 695 6.34 -20.91 -11.66
C ALA A 695 5.16 -19.97 -11.96
N THR A 696 5.31 -19.10 -12.95
CA THR A 696 4.28 -18.12 -13.33
C THR A 696 3.97 -18.20 -14.83
N VAL A 697 2.73 -17.91 -15.17
CA VAL A 697 2.28 -17.71 -16.55
C VAL A 697 1.42 -16.45 -16.62
N ALA A 698 1.68 -15.59 -17.58
CA ALA A 698 0.82 -14.46 -17.91
C ALA A 698 0.52 -14.49 -19.43
N VAL A 699 -0.75 -14.41 -19.79
CA VAL A 699 -1.19 -14.44 -21.21
C VAL A 699 -2.02 -13.18 -21.47
N ARG A 700 -1.68 -12.47 -22.55
CA ARG A 700 -2.46 -11.34 -23.05
C ARG A 700 -3.08 -11.72 -24.40
N PHE A 701 -4.36 -11.44 -24.62
CA PHE A 701 -5.09 -11.81 -25.84
C PHE A 701 -6.13 -10.76 -26.24
#